data_4bb2bfd5b6365ce63a412ae6f9e2c767
#
_entry.id   4bb2bfd5b6365ce63a412ae6f9e2c767
#
_cell.length_a   1.000
_cell.length_b   1.000
_cell.length_c   1.000
_cell.angle_alpha   90.00
_cell.angle_beta   90.00
_cell.angle_gamma   90.00
#
_symmetry.space_group_name_H-M   'P 1'
#
loop_
_entity.id
_entity.type
_entity.pdbx_description
1 polymer ?
#
loop_
_entity_poly.entity_id
_entity_poly.type
_entity_poly.pdbx_seq_one_letter_code
_entity_poly.pdbx_strand_id
1 'polypeptide(L)'
;MVAAGGGGRAWTACGHGPARAVLALLTALLVGLLASACNNSPYPAGAERENTMFYSFDERSPRYLDPTASYANPESAYTFQIYEPPYGYHYLLRPYRLIPKSASEVVKPKYLDKNGQPLPDDAPAEAIAESVYDVPVTKGVMYQPHPAFAKDSQGRYRYLAMDRAALGDKRSPLAFEHQGTRELVAEDFVYALKRHATTRIEAPVYSVFAEYVLDLKDYAALVKTEDEKLLAKLPKDIQDKPFLDFRQWPLAGATVVDKYTWRIRLKGKYPQWSYWMAMPFLAPIPWEADAFYAQPGMAENGLSLNQWPVGTGPYMMVEFVRDRRHVMARNPNFRGEPYPCEGMPEDQAEGLLADCGKTMPFIDRLQVTIEKEEVPRKEKFKQGYYDVPEIERPEWGVKFRTDAENSDDVKRQYEARGFKFPLMTDISDWYLGFNMLDPVVGQGATPEQSAKHRKLRQAIAIAIDWEEGYGRIFRHKGGVAAHGPVPPGLFGSREGQPGFFNPVTHRLVDGKPVRRPIADAQALLVEAGYPGGRDAVSGKPLVLNYDFQRAITPEFKSENDWMAKQFAKLGIQLEIRATDFNQYQDKTLKGKHQIFWAGWLADYPDAENFLFLLYGPNSKSKASGENIANYQNPAYDALYRQLQSLEDGPAKQAVIDQMVAISQQDSPWAFGYFPWGGLAFQQWVTNGKPSILIRDMAKYYRLDPALRARKQAEWNAPIVWPMYMLGALLLAAVWAARRSYRARETATARRAVPAAGQV
;
A
#
# COMPACT_ATOMS: atom_id res chain seq x y z
N MET A 1 19.62 -52.04 70.65
CA MET A 1 19.77 -53.52 70.76
C MET A 1 19.82 -54.07 69.35
N VAL A 2 20.93 -54.70 69.05
CA VAL A 2 21.14 -55.86 68.20
C VAL A 2 20.92 -55.59 66.67
N ALA A 3 21.93 -55.48 65.94
CA ALA A 3 23.00 -56.34 65.39
C ALA A 3 22.60 -56.93 64.03
N ALA A 4 23.38 -56.53 63.05
CA ALA A 4 24.24 -57.31 62.19
C ALA A 4 23.61 -58.17 61.06
N GLY A 5 24.14 -58.07 59.91
CA GLY A 5 24.05 -59.08 58.89
C GLY A 5 24.49 -58.59 57.52
N GLY A 6 25.75 -58.71 57.24
CA GLY A 6 26.37 -58.46 55.96
C GLY A 6 25.94 -59.39 54.84
N GLY A 7 25.95 -58.94 53.64
CA GLY A 7 25.71 -59.69 52.42
C GLY A 7 26.25 -58.95 51.22
N GLY A 8 27.56 -59.10 50.98
CA GLY A 8 28.22 -58.62 49.76
C GLY A 8 27.65 -59.33 48.55
N ARG A 9 27.07 -58.61 47.63
CA ARG A 9 26.80 -59.07 46.25
C ARG A 9 27.81 -58.41 45.32
N ALA A 10 28.69 -59.17 44.83
CA ALA A 10 29.54 -58.82 43.72
C ALA A 10 28.70 -58.55 42.49
N TRP A 11 28.80 -57.36 42.01
CA TRP A 11 28.23 -57.00 40.70
C TRP A 11 29.22 -57.42 39.63
N THR A 12 28.92 -58.53 38.99
CA THR A 12 29.60 -58.97 37.76
C THR A 12 29.26 -57.93 36.66
N ALA A 13 30.27 -57.15 36.27
CA ALA A 13 30.23 -56.27 35.14
C ALA A 13 30.15 -57.05 33.83
N CYS A 14 28.93 -57.36 33.35
CA CYS A 14 28.72 -57.91 32.01
C CYS A 14 29.08 -56.87 30.97
N GLY A 15 29.99 -57.25 30.06
CA GLY A 15 30.46 -56.38 28.97
C GLY A 15 29.43 -55.96 27.97
N HIS A 16 28.96 -54.72 28.10
CA HIS A 16 28.06 -54.07 27.13
C HIS A 16 28.75 -52.92 26.38
N GLY A 17 30.07 -53.01 26.18
CA GLY A 17 30.86 -51.96 25.56
C GLY A 17 30.56 -51.62 24.10
N PRO A 18 30.45 -52.57 23.18
CA PRO A 18 30.28 -52.23 21.75
C PRO A 18 28.86 -51.84 21.39
N ALA A 19 27.83 -52.45 22.00
CA ALA A 19 26.45 -52.18 21.71
C ALA A 19 26.02 -50.74 22.08
N ARG A 20 26.52 -50.21 23.21
CA ARG A 20 26.26 -48.81 23.62
C ARG A 20 26.96 -47.80 22.73
N ALA A 21 28.11 -48.09 22.19
CA ALA A 21 28.84 -47.22 21.26
C ALA A 21 28.13 -47.17 19.89
N VAL A 22 27.63 -48.33 19.41
CA VAL A 22 26.83 -48.42 18.18
C VAL A 22 25.48 -47.68 18.34
N LEU A 23 24.83 -47.85 19.50
CA LEU A 23 23.59 -47.15 19.79
C LEU A 23 23.79 -45.63 19.86
N ALA A 24 24.86 -45.13 20.46
CA ALA A 24 25.19 -43.71 20.50
C ALA A 24 25.51 -43.16 19.10
N LEU A 25 26.18 -43.92 18.26
CA LEU A 25 26.45 -43.57 16.86
C LEU A 25 25.16 -43.52 16.02
N LEU A 26 24.31 -44.52 16.18
CA LEU A 26 23.00 -44.55 15.50
C LEU A 26 22.09 -43.41 15.99
N THR A 27 22.12 -43.10 17.28
CA THR A 27 21.38 -41.94 17.83
C THR A 27 21.93 -40.62 17.29
N ALA A 28 23.24 -40.44 17.23
CA ALA A 28 23.85 -39.24 16.66
C ALA A 28 23.59 -39.12 15.14
N LEU A 29 23.58 -40.24 14.41
CA LEU A 29 23.22 -40.28 12.99
C LEU A 29 21.71 -39.94 12.78
N LEU A 30 20.86 -40.49 13.64
CA LEU A 30 19.42 -40.22 13.61
C LEU A 30 19.12 -38.75 13.95
N VAL A 31 19.78 -38.18 14.96
CA VAL A 31 19.69 -36.75 15.31
C VAL A 31 20.24 -35.89 14.16
N GLY A 32 21.32 -36.29 13.51
CA GLY A 32 21.87 -35.64 12.33
C GLY A 32 20.91 -35.68 11.13
N LEU A 33 20.28 -36.82 10.89
CA LEU A 33 19.24 -36.97 9.85
C LEU A 33 17.97 -36.16 10.18
N LEU A 34 17.53 -36.13 11.42
CA LEU A 34 16.39 -35.32 11.86
C LEU A 34 16.69 -33.83 11.78
N ALA A 35 17.92 -33.41 12.12
CA ALA A 35 18.34 -32.03 12.00
C ALA A 35 18.51 -31.57 10.53
N SER A 36 18.88 -32.47 9.62
CA SER A 36 18.95 -32.19 8.17
C SER A 36 17.56 -32.17 7.51
N ALA A 37 16.57 -32.78 8.15
CA ALA A 37 15.17 -32.73 7.71
C ALA A 37 14.40 -31.44 8.16
N CYS A 38 15.01 -30.63 9.04
CA CYS A 38 14.43 -29.35 9.44
C CYS A 38 14.50 -28.34 8.28
N ASN A 39 13.40 -28.19 7.59
CA ASN A 39 13.19 -27.13 6.61
C ASN A 39 12.97 -25.81 7.37
N ASN A 40 13.75 -24.76 7.04
CA ASN A 40 13.60 -23.41 7.61
C ASN A 40 12.49 -22.59 6.90
N SER A 41 11.71 -23.22 6.03
CA SER A 41 10.62 -22.55 5.31
C SER A 41 9.50 -22.13 6.29
N PRO A 42 8.99 -20.89 6.19
CA PRO A 42 7.82 -20.46 6.95
C PRO A 42 6.50 -21.05 6.41
N TYR A 43 6.57 -21.81 5.30
CA TYR A 43 5.43 -22.38 4.61
C TYR A 43 5.38 -23.92 4.77
N PRO A 44 4.21 -24.54 4.58
CA PRO A 44 4.10 -26.00 4.52
C PRO A 44 5.02 -26.62 3.46
N ALA A 45 5.44 -27.84 3.68
CA ALA A 45 6.25 -28.58 2.70
C ALA A 45 5.50 -28.72 1.37
N GLY A 46 6.16 -28.41 0.27
CA GLY A 46 5.58 -28.43 -1.08
C GLY A 46 5.07 -27.08 -1.58
N ALA A 47 4.86 -26.10 -0.68
CA ALA A 47 4.39 -24.77 -1.06
C ALA A 47 5.31 -24.07 -2.07
N GLU A 48 6.62 -24.39 -2.04
CA GLU A 48 7.61 -23.84 -2.96
C GLU A 48 7.37 -24.28 -4.42
N ARG A 49 6.57 -25.32 -4.66
CA ARG A 49 6.23 -25.86 -5.98
C ARG A 49 4.85 -25.42 -6.47
N GLU A 50 4.07 -24.77 -5.62
CA GLU A 50 2.75 -24.25 -5.99
C GLU A 50 2.88 -23.01 -6.88
N ASN A 51 1.91 -22.79 -7.76
CA ASN A 51 1.79 -21.54 -8.53
C ASN A 51 1.16 -20.44 -7.66
N THR A 52 1.75 -20.25 -6.47
CA THR A 52 1.38 -19.26 -5.46
C THR A 52 2.47 -18.21 -5.36
N MET A 53 2.11 -16.94 -5.45
CA MET A 53 3.02 -15.83 -5.24
C MET A 53 3.01 -15.41 -3.76
N PHE A 54 4.18 -15.36 -3.15
CA PHE A 54 4.36 -15.04 -1.74
C PHE A 54 4.85 -13.62 -1.57
N TYR A 55 4.10 -12.83 -0.81
CA TYR A 55 4.38 -11.45 -0.43
C TYR A 55 4.46 -11.29 1.08
N SER A 56 5.16 -10.27 1.53
CA SER A 56 4.92 -9.70 2.86
C SER A 56 4.10 -8.42 2.77
N PHE A 57 3.69 -7.93 3.94
CA PHE A 57 3.07 -6.64 4.13
C PHE A 57 3.41 -6.11 5.53
N ASP A 58 3.86 -4.84 5.64
CA ASP A 58 4.40 -4.29 6.89
C ASP A 58 3.36 -3.63 7.79
N GLU A 59 2.19 -3.36 7.26
CA GLU A 59 1.12 -2.71 8.00
C GLU A 59 0.17 -3.72 8.65
N ARG A 60 -0.86 -3.24 9.31
CA ARG A 60 -1.98 -4.06 9.75
C ARG A 60 -2.85 -4.48 8.57
N SER A 61 -3.72 -5.44 8.79
CA SER A 61 -4.75 -5.79 7.81
C SER A 61 -5.50 -4.54 7.32
N PRO A 62 -5.81 -4.45 6.02
CA PRO A 62 -6.55 -3.33 5.47
C PRO A 62 -7.88 -3.14 6.21
N ARG A 63 -8.25 -1.88 6.43
CA ARG A 63 -9.47 -1.51 7.13
C ARG A 63 -10.68 -1.66 6.22
N TYR A 64 -10.56 -1.23 4.97
CA TYR A 64 -11.63 -1.19 4.01
C TYR A 64 -11.21 -1.88 2.70
N LEU A 65 -11.90 -2.97 2.36
CA LEU A 65 -11.85 -3.57 1.02
C LEU A 65 -13.14 -3.32 0.22
N ASP A 66 -14.12 -2.62 0.80
CA ASP A 66 -15.26 -2.07 0.09
C ASP A 66 -14.77 -0.93 -0.82
N PRO A 67 -14.97 -0.99 -2.16
CA PRO A 67 -14.37 -0.03 -3.08
C PRO A 67 -14.94 1.39 -2.92
N THR A 68 -16.13 1.54 -2.32
CA THR A 68 -16.69 2.84 -1.99
C THR A 68 -15.92 3.56 -0.88
N ALA A 69 -15.33 2.79 0.08
CA ALA A 69 -14.62 3.31 1.25
C ALA A 69 -13.09 3.20 1.14
N SER A 70 -12.61 2.28 0.31
CA SER A 70 -11.19 1.96 0.18
C SER A 70 -10.45 3.02 -0.61
N TYR A 71 -9.47 3.70 0.02
CA TYR A 71 -8.64 4.70 -0.67
C TYR A 71 -7.16 4.61 -0.29
N ALA A 72 -6.86 4.10 0.88
CA ALA A 72 -5.48 4.01 1.33
C ALA A 72 -4.67 3.02 0.49
N ASN A 73 -3.37 3.33 0.29
CA ASN A 73 -2.47 2.47 -0.49
C ASN A 73 -2.44 1.00 -0.01
N PRO A 74 -2.47 0.70 1.30
CA PRO A 74 -2.54 -0.68 1.80
C PRO A 74 -3.78 -1.46 1.33
N GLU A 75 -4.86 -0.76 1.02
CA GLU A 75 -6.13 -1.33 0.58
C GLU A 75 -6.14 -1.58 -0.92
N SER A 76 -5.52 -0.68 -1.69
CA SER A 76 -5.44 -0.78 -3.15
C SER A 76 -4.70 -2.03 -3.62
N ALA A 77 -3.71 -2.51 -2.85
CA ALA A 77 -3.01 -3.77 -3.11
C ALA A 77 -3.96 -4.98 -3.25
N TYR A 78 -5.13 -4.92 -2.65
CA TYR A 78 -6.16 -5.96 -2.70
C TYR A 78 -7.29 -5.59 -3.65
N THR A 79 -7.82 -4.36 -3.55
CA THR A 79 -9.02 -3.96 -4.27
C THR A 79 -8.82 -3.99 -5.78
N PHE A 80 -7.67 -3.58 -6.28
CA PHE A 80 -7.35 -3.65 -7.71
C PHE A 80 -7.18 -5.08 -8.25
N GLN A 81 -6.93 -6.09 -7.40
CA GLN A 81 -6.89 -7.50 -7.82
C GLN A 81 -8.30 -8.11 -7.93
N ILE A 82 -9.29 -7.55 -7.22
CA ILE A 82 -10.61 -8.14 -7.03
C ILE A 82 -11.69 -7.41 -7.84
N TYR A 83 -11.58 -6.10 -7.97
CA TYR A 83 -12.54 -5.28 -8.68
C TYR A 83 -12.04 -4.87 -10.06
N GLU A 84 -12.97 -4.71 -11.00
CA GLU A 84 -12.70 -4.18 -12.32
C GLU A 84 -13.51 -2.89 -12.53
N PRO A 85 -12.88 -1.71 -12.42
CA PRO A 85 -13.53 -0.47 -12.82
C PRO A 85 -13.83 -0.46 -14.33
N PRO A 86 -14.59 0.53 -14.86
CA PRO A 86 -14.85 0.64 -16.31
C PRO A 86 -13.59 0.63 -17.16
N TYR A 87 -12.55 1.34 -16.73
CA TYR A 87 -11.28 1.49 -17.44
C TYR A 87 -10.09 1.04 -16.60
N GLY A 88 -8.92 0.99 -17.23
CA GLY A 88 -7.61 0.82 -16.61
C GLY A 88 -6.53 1.37 -17.52
N TYR A 89 -5.28 1.10 -17.21
CA TYR A 89 -4.15 1.55 -18.01
C TYR A 89 -3.49 0.37 -18.72
N HIS A 90 -2.99 0.63 -19.93
CA HIS A 90 -2.19 -0.35 -20.68
C HIS A 90 -0.90 -0.67 -19.90
N TYR A 91 -0.62 -1.98 -19.70
CA TYR A 91 0.43 -2.44 -18.79
C TYR A 91 1.83 -1.92 -19.16
N LEU A 92 2.18 -1.97 -20.43
CA LEU A 92 3.55 -1.72 -20.90
C LEU A 92 3.77 -0.31 -21.45
N LEU A 93 2.74 0.35 -22.01
CA LEU A 93 2.92 1.63 -22.68
C LEU A 93 3.11 2.81 -21.73
N ARG A 94 4.01 3.70 -22.14
CA ARG A 94 4.23 5.02 -21.53
C ARG A 94 4.33 6.08 -22.65
N PRO A 95 3.71 7.27 -22.47
CA PRO A 95 2.82 7.71 -21.40
C PRO A 95 1.64 6.76 -21.16
N TYR A 96 1.04 6.81 -19.97
CA TYR A 96 -0.10 5.96 -19.63
C TYR A 96 -1.27 6.16 -20.59
N ARG A 97 -1.82 5.06 -21.11
CA ARG A 97 -2.96 5.05 -22.01
C ARG A 97 -4.12 4.29 -21.38
N LEU A 98 -5.29 4.93 -21.27
CA LEU A 98 -6.51 4.27 -20.83
C LEU A 98 -6.92 3.15 -21.79
N ILE A 99 -7.34 2.05 -21.22
CA ILE A 99 -7.91 0.89 -21.92
C ILE A 99 -9.23 0.48 -21.25
N PRO A 100 -10.18 -0.14 -22.00
CA PRO A 100 -11.39 -0.67 -21.39
C PRO A 100 -11.06 -1.89 -20.50
N LYS A 101 -11.81 -2.06 -19.41
CA LYS A 101 -11.77 -3.21 -18.50
C LYS A 101 -13.16 -3.86 -18.42
N SER A 102 -14.00 -3.44 -17.47
CA SER A 102 -15.39 -3.88 -17.41
C SER A 102 -16.29 -3.15 -18.43
N ALA A 103 -15.92 -1.97 -18.90
CA ALA A 103 -16.48 -1.37 -20.10
C ALA A 103 -15.93 -2.02 -21.37
N SER A 104 -16.68 -1.99 -22.48
CA SER A 104 -16.24 -2.54 -23.76
C SER A 104 -15.39 -1.58 -24.60
N GLU A 105 -15.43 -0.29 -24.29
CA GLU A 105 -14.61 0.76 -24.92
C GLU A 105 -14.41 1.95 -23.99
N VAL A 106 -13.40 2.79 -24.29
CA VAL A 106 -13.18 4.08 -23.61
C VAL A 106 -13.97 5.14 -24.39
N VAL A 107 -15.05 5.66 -23.78
CA VAL A 107 -15.95 6.61 -24.44
C VAL A 107 -15.53 8.06 -24.21
N LYS A 108 -15.81 8.94 -25.18
CA LYS A 108 -15.76 10.38 -25.03
C LYS A 108 -17.11 10.92 -24.54
N PRO A 109 -17.14 12.03 -23.78
CA PRO A 109 -18.39 12.66 -23.39
C PRO A 109 -19.07 13.33 -24.59
N LYS A 110 -20.40 13.40 -24.53
CA LYS A 110 -21.21 14.32 -25.35
C LYS A 110 -21.43 15.59 -24.52
N TYR A 111 -21.13 16.74 -25.07
CA TYR A 111 -21.32 18.02 -24.40
C TYR A 111 -22.70 18.59 -24.74
N LEU A 112 -23.37 19.14 -23.73
CA LEU A 112 -24.68 19.80 -23.87
C LEU A 112 -24.63 21.23 -23.34
N ASP A 113 -25.33 22.12 -24.00
CA ASP A 113 -25.56 23.47 -23.51
C ASP A 113 -26.66 23.52 -22.40
N LYS A 114 -26.93 24.70 -21.86
CA LYS A 114 -27.97 24.92 -20.82
C LYS A 114 -29.40 24.56 -21.24
N ASN A 115 -29.65 24.42 -22.54
CA ASN A 115 -30.94 24.03 -23.09
C ASN A 115 -30.97 22.52 -23.46
N GLY A 116 -29.90 21.79 -23.16
CA GLY A 116 -29.75 20.38 -23.51
C GLY A 116 -29.42 20.12 -24.98
N GLN A 117 -28.98 21.14 -25.74
CA GLN A 117 -28.61 21.01 -27.13
C GLN A 117 -27.14 20.49 -27.24
N PRO A 118 -26.86 19.56 -28.15
CA PRO A 118 -25.49 19.05 -28.37
C PRO A 118 -24.52 20.16 -28.80
N LEU A 119 -23.34 20.16 -28.22
CA LEU A 119 -22.23 21.02 -28.57
C LEU A 119 -21.11 20.20 -29.24
N PRO A 120 -20.24 20.81 -30.07
CA PRO A 120 -19.06 20.16 -30.63
C PRO A 120 -18.02 19.83 -29.56
N ASP A 121 -17.10 18.89 -29.84
CA ASP A 121 -16.08 18.40 -28.89
C ASP A 121 -15.13 19.53 -28.44
N ASP A 122 -14.88 20.53 -29.28
CA ASP A 122 -14.03 21.68 -29.04
C ASP A 122 -14.77 22.90 -28.43
N ALA A 123 -16.01 22.73 -28.02
CA ALA A 123 -16.78 23.82 -27.40
C ALA A 123 -16.06 24.38 -26.17
N PRO A 124 -16.06 25.72 -26.00
CA PRO A 124 -15.46 26.33 -24.80
C PRO A 124 -16.20 25.87 -23.53
N ALA A 125 -15.44 25.71 -22.45
CA ALA A 125 -15.93 25.12 -21.20
C ALA A 125 -17.15 25.87 -20.64
N GLU A 126 -17.19 27.21 -20.81
CA GLU A 126 -18.28 28.08 -20.34
C GLU A 126 -19.59 27.83 -21.06
N ALA A 127 -19.56 27.29 -22.28
CA ALA A 127 -20.75 26.94 -23.03
C ALA A 127 -21.31 25.57 -22.65
N ILE A 128 -20.51 24.73 -22.02
CA ILE A 128 -20.88 23.36 -21.66
C ILE A 128 -21.58 23.37 -20.30
N ALA A 129 -22.86 23.08 -20.29
CA ALA A 129 -23.63 22.90 -19.05
C ALA A 129 -23.49 21.48 -18.50
N GLU A 130 -23.41 20.47 -19.37
CA GLU A 130 -23.30 19.07 -18.99
C GLU A 130 -22.35 18.29 -19.91
N SER A 131 -21.64 17.34 -19.31
CA SER A 131 -20.92 16.28 -20.01
C SER A 131 -21.62 14.94 -19.78
N VAL A 132 -21.98 14.24 -20.84
CA VAL A 132 -22.76 12.99 -20.79
C VAL A 132 -21.92 11.85 -21.34
N TYR A 133 -21.68 10.83 -20.52
CA TYR A 133 -20.98 9.59 -20.93
C TYR A 133 -22.00 8.45 -20.98
N ASP A 134 -22.14 7.81 -22.14
CA ASP A 134 -22.86 6.54 -22.30
C ASP A 134 -21.83 5.41 -22.32
N VAL A 135 -21.67 4.71 -21.20
CA VAL A 135 -20.60 3.73 -21.01
C VAL A 135 -21.14 2.32 -21.25
N PRO A 136 -20.68 1.66 -22.33
CA PRO A 136 -21.09 0.29 -22.64
C PRO A 136 -20.34 -0.72 -21.77
N VAL A 137 -21.06 -1.70 -21.23
CA VAL A 137 -20.54 -2.79 -20.39
C VAL A 137 -20.17 -3.99 -21.25
N THR A 138 -19.03 -4.61 -20.97
CA THR A 138 -18.62 -5.85 -21.61
C THR A 138 -19.58 -6.98 -21.26
N LYS A 139 -20.19 -7.60 -22.27
CA LYS A 139 -21.14 -8.71 -22.10
C LYS A 139 -20.44 -9.98 -21.66
N GLY A 140 -21.13 -10.80 -20.85
CA GLY A 140 -20.63 -12.09 -20.40
C GLY A 140 -19.63 -12.02 -19.24
N VAL A 141 -19.35 -10.83 -18.67
CA VAL A 141 -18.55 -10.69 -17.46
C VAL A 141 -19.35 -11.21 -16.27
N MET A 142 -18.75 -12.12 -15.49
CA MET A 142 -19.42 -12.77 -14.37
C MET A 142 -18.78 -12.36 -13.05
N TYR A 143 -19.59 -12.19 -12.01
CA TYR A 143 -19.07 -12.06 -10.64
C TYR A 143 -18.44 -13.36 -10.16
N GLN A 144 -17.50 -13.24 -9.22
CA GLN A 144 -16.94 -14.37 -8.48
C GLN A 144 -18.05 -15.21 -7.84
N PRO A 145 -17.84 -16.53 -7.58
CA PRO A 145 -18.76 -17.33 -6.79
C PRO A 145 -18.98 -16.72 -5.40
N HIS A 146 -20.25 -16.49 -5.02
CA HIS A 146 -20.59 -15.92 -3.73
C HIS A 146 -21.97 -16.37 -3.24
N PRO A 147 -22.20 -16.60 -1.92
CA PRO A 147 -23.51 -17.02 -1.41
C PRO A 147 -24.62 -15.97 -1.64
N ALA A 148 -24.30 -14.69 -1.79
CA ALA A 148 -25.29 -13.66 -2.14
C ALA A 148 -26.05 -13.95 -3.44
N PHE A 149 -25.46 -14.68 -4.37
CA PHE A 149 -26.07 -15.05 -5.65
C PHE A 149 -26.71 -16.43 -5.64
N ALA A 150 -26.59 -17.20 -4.55
CA ALA A 150 -27.13 -18.55 -4.48
C ALA A 150 -28.65 -18.54 -4.51
N LYS A 151 -29.24 -19.29 -5.45
CA LYS A 151 -30.69 -19.43 -5.61
C LYS A 151 -31.15 -20.89 -5.39
N ASP A 152 -32.39 -21.06 -4.98
CA ASP A 152 -33.03 -22.33 -4.90
C ASP A 152 -33.58 -22.78 -6.28
N SER A 153 -34.19 -23.94 -6.34
CA SER A 153 -34.81 -24.49 -7.56
C SER A 153 -35.96 -23.65 -8.12
N GLN A 154 -36.48 -22.71 -7.31
CA GLN A 154 -37.55 -21.78 -7.69
C GLN A 154 -37.01 -20.41 -8.08
N GLY A 155 -35.66 -20.22 -8.10
CA GLY A 155 -35.02 -18.98 -8.45
C GLY A 155 -34.98 -17.91 -7.33
N ARG A 156 -35.38 -18.27 -6.09
CA ARG A 156 -35.35 -17.37 -4.94
C ARG A 156 -33.97 -17.38 -4.29
N TYR A 157 -33.48 -16.21 -3.85
CA TYR A 157 -32.21 -16.12 -3.13
C TYR A 157 -32.26 -16.90 -1.81
N ARG A 158 -31.27 -17.75 -1.57
CA ARG A 158 -31.19 -18.62 -0.39
C ARG A 158 -30.83 -17.87 0.89
N TYR A 159 -30.01 -16.81 0.76
CA TYR A 159 -29.32 -16.21 1.89
C TYR A 159 -29.56 -14.69 2.06
N LEU A 160 -30.56 -14.10 1.37
CA LEU A 160 -30.88 -12.69 1.53
C LEU A 160 -32.00 -12.41 2.55
N ALA A 161 -32.44 -13.42 3.28
CA ALA A 161 -33.45 -13.31 4.34
C ALA A 161 -33.15 -14.30 5.47
N MET A 162 -31.90 -14.27 5.98
CA MET A 162 -31.47 -15.11 7.08
C MET A 162 -31.66 -14.42 8.43
N ASP A 163 -31.84 -15.22 9.47
CA ASP A 163 -31.72 -14.80 10.85
C ASP A 163 -30.35 -15.20 11.43
N ARG A 164 -30.08 -14.81 12.66
CA ARG A 164 -28.82 -15.13 13.36
C ARG A 164 -28.63 -16.65 13.56
N ALA A 165 -29.71 -17.44 13.70
CA ALA A 165 -29.61 -18.86 13.88
C ALA A 165 -29.18 -19.56 12.58
N ALA A 166 -29.70 -19.14 11.44
CA ALA A 166 -29.28 -19.63 10.13
C ALA A 166 -27.82 -19.23 9.77
N LEU A 167 -27.37 -18.07 10.23
CA LEU A 167 -25.98 -17.65 10.09
C LEU A 167 -25.03 -18.54 10.91
N GLY A 168 -25.36 -18.82 12.17
CA GLY A 168 -24.52 -19.60 13.07
C GLY A 168 -23.16 -18.97 13.31
N ASP A 169 -22.11 -19.79 13.33
CA ASP A 169 -20.71 -19.39 13.58
C ASP A 169 -19.87 -19.15 12.32
N LYS A 170 -20.53 -19.01 11.16
CA LYS A 170 -19.83 -18.80 9.88
C LYS A 170 -19.04 -17.48 9.89
N ARG A 171 -17.74 -17.57 9.55
CA ARG A 171 -16.78 -16.45 9.53
C ARG A 171 -16.25 -16.15 8.13
N SER A 172 -16.73 -16.87 7.13
CA SER A 172 -16.31 -16.71 5.74
C SER A 172 -17.49 -16.98 4.80
N PRO A 173 -17.62 -16.26 3.68
CA PRO A 173 -18.60 -16.60 2.64
C PRO A 173 -18.41 -18.03 2.10
N LEU A 174 -17.19 -18.56 2.15
CA LEU A 174 -16.88 -19.93 1.72
C LEU A 174 -17.43 -21.02 2.65
N ALA A 175 -17.87 -20.65 3.86
CA ALA A 175 -18.51 -21.57 4.81
C ALA A 175 -20.01 -21.82 4.50
N PHE A 176 -20.58 -21.13 3.51
CA PHE A 176 -21.94 -21.37 3.05
C PHE A 176 -21.96 -22.50 2.01
N GLU A 177 -22.89 -23.42 2.18
CA GLU A 177 -22.98 -24.62 1.35
C GLU A 177 -23.21 -24.34 -0.14
N HIS A 178 -24.01 -23.31 -0.45
CA HIS A 178 -24.36 -22.97 -1.81
C HIS A 178 -23.72 -21.65 -2.22
N GLN A 179 -23.04 -21.69 -3.35
CA GLN A 179 -22.47 -20.53 -4.03
C GLN A 179 -23.25 -20.26 -5.31
N GLY A 180 -23.29 -19.02 -5.74
CA GLY A 180 -23.89 -18.61 -7.00
C GLY A 180 -23.05 -17.56 -7.71
N THR A 181 -23.47 -17.19 -8.91
CA THR A 181 -22.90 -16.09 -9.67
C THR A 181 -23.99 -15.45 -10.52
N ARG A 182 -23.72 -14.26 -11.05
CA ARG A 182 -24.51 -13.65 -12.11
C ARG A 182 -23.67 -12.76 -13.00
N GLU A 183 -24.23 -12.43 -14.16
CA GLU A 183 -23.61 -11.50 -15.11
C GLU A 183 -23.62 -10.07 -14.58
N LEU A 184 -22.54 -9.35 -14.86
CA LEU A 184 -22.40 -7.91 -14.67
C LEU A 184 -23.34 -7.16 -15.61
N VAL A 185 -24.07 -6.16 -15.09
CA VAL A 185 -24.99 -5.33 -15.84
C VAL A 185 -24.82 -3.84 -15.53
N ALA A 186 -25.37 -3.00 -16.35
CA ALA A 186 -25.30 -1.52 -16.22
C ALA A 186 -25.80 -1.01 -14.85
N GLU A 187 -26.80 -1.67 -14.24
CA GLU A 187 -27.33 -1.30 -12.93
C GLU A 187 -26.29 -1.37 -11.82
N ASP A 188 -25.30 -2.26 -11.92
CA ASP A 188 -24.27 -2.44 -10.88
C ASP A 188 -23.35 -1.22 -10.75
N PHE A 189 -23.09 -0.52 -11.85
CA PHE A 189 -22.34 0.75 -11.86
C PHE A 189 -23.17 1.91 -11.29
N VAL A 190 -24.43 2.00 -11.68
CA VAL A 190 -25.36 3.00 -11.13
C VAL A 190 -25.53 2.78 -9.63
N TYR A 191 -25.67 1.52 -9.20
CA TYR A 191 -25.77 1.15 -7.78
C TYR A 191 -24.50 1.52 -7.02
N ALA A 192 -23.33 1.20 -7.56
CA ALA A 192 -22.04 1.54 -6.95
C ALA A 192 -21.88 3.06 -6.74
N LEU A 193 -22.24 3.87 -7.74
CA LEU A 193 -22.18 5.33 -7.61
C LEU A 193 -23.13 5.85 -6.52
N LYS A 194 -24.36 5.31 -6.45
CA LYS A 194 -25.33 5.66 -5.41
C LYS A 194 -24.85 5.38 -3.99
N ARG A 195 -24.02 4.34 -3.80
CA ARG A 195 -23.44 3.99 -2.49
C ARG A 195 -22.56 5.09 -1.90
N HIS A 196 -21.94 5.96 -2.73
CA HIS A 196 -21.17 7.10 -2.24
C HIS A 196 -22.03 8.16 -1.51
N ALA A 197 -23.33 8.16 -1.73
CA ALA A 197 -24.24 9.15 -1.14
C ALA A 197 -24.74 8.81 0.28
N THR A 198 -24.45 7.61 0.80
CA THR A 198 -24.90 7.20 2.14
C THR A 198 -23.92 7.62 3.22
N THR A 199 -24.44 7.97 4.41
CA THR A 199 -23.64 8.20 5.62
C THR A 199 -23.25 6.91 6.35
N ARG A 200 -23.70 5.74 5.87
CA ARG A 200 -23.34 4.41 6.42
C ARG A 200 -21.95 3.97 6.01
N ILE A 201 -21.41 4.51 4.92
CA ILE A 201 -20.10 4.21 4.35
C ILE A 201 -19.26 5.48 4.38
N GLU A 202 -18.04 5.37 4.87
CA GLU A 202 -17.06 6.46 4.78
C GLU A 202 -16.55 6.53 3.33
N ALA A 203 -17.17 7.38 2.49
CA ALA A 203 -16.82 7.53 1.08
C ALA A 203 -15.86 8.71 0.89
N PRO A 204 -14.54 8.52 0.80
CA PRO A 204 -13.55 9.60 0.80
C PRO A 204 -13.62 10.50 -0.43
N VAL A 205 -14.12 10.00 -1.55
CA VAL A 205 -14.26 10.75 -2.81
C VAL A 205 -15.65 11.38 -3.01
N TYR A 206 -16.53 11.24 -2.04
CA TYR A 206 -17.91 11.80 -2.15
C TYR A 206 -17.92 13.30 -2.46
N SER A 207 -17.05 14.07 -1.82
CA SER A 207 -16.98 15.53 -2.03
C SER A 207 -16.69 15.89 -3.49
N VAL A 208 -15.76 15.18 -4.12
CA VAL A 208 -15.40 15.35 -5.54
C VAL A 208 -16.58 14.93 -6.44
N PHE A 209 -17.12 13.73 -6.20
CA PHE A 209 -18.25 13.23 -7.00
C PHE A 209 -19.48 14.13 -6.89
N ALA A 210 -19.78 14.63 -5.70
CA ALA A 210 -20.93 15.52 -5.46
C ALA A 210 -20.75 16.92 -6.08
N GLU A 211 -19.53 17.32 -6.41
CA GLU A 211 -19.28 18.55 -7.15
C GLU A 211 -19.67 18.39 -8.62
N TYR A 212 -19.33 17.26 -9.24
CA TYR A 212 -19.51 17.06 -10.68
C TYR A 212 -20.75 16.25 -11.04
N VAL A 213 -21.07 15.18 -10.34
CA VAL A 213 -22.22 14.34 -10.69
C VAL A 213 -23.53 15.09 -10.46
N LEU A 214 -24.36 15.15 -11.51
CA LEU A 214 -25.64 15.85 -11.47
C LEU A 214 -26.52 15.27 -10.34
N ASP A 215 -27.09 16.16 -9.52
CA ASP A 215 -28.04 15.86 -8.42
C ASP A 215 -27.53 14.92 -7.31
N LEU A 216 -26.23 14.58 -7.26
CA LEU A 216 -25.72 13.67 -6.24
C LEU A 216 -25.85 14.22 -4.81
N LYS A 217 -25.75 15.56 -4.63
CA LYS A 217 -25.96 16.20 -3.32
C LYS A 217 -27.40 16.07 -2.83
N ASP A 218 -28.37 16.31 -3.72
CA ASP A 218 -29.78 16.19 -3.39
C ASP A 218 -30.18 14.73 -3.14
N TYR A 219 -29.61 13.82 -3.94
CA TYR A 219 -29.76 12.39 -3.74
C TYR A 219 -29.22 11.95 -2.37
N ALA A 220 -28.07 12.47 -1.93
CA ALA A 220 -27.50 12.15 -0.61
C ALA A 220 -28.40 12.66 0.54
N ALA A 221 -28.99 13.84 0.40
CA ALA A 221 -29.94 14.38 1.37
C ALA A 221 -31.21 13.52 1.45
N LEU A 222 -31.71 13.04 0.31
CA LEU A 222 -32.84 12.10 0.23
C LEU A 222 -32.50 10.79 0.92
N VAL A 223 -31.38 10.15 0.55
CA VAL A 223 -30.92 8.86 1.13
C VAL A 223 -30.77 8.97 2.63
N LYS A 224 -30.17 10.06 3.13
CA LYS A 224 -30.03 10.30 4.57
C LYS A 224 -31.40 10.34 5.28
N THR A 225 -32.36 11.09 4.70
CA THR A 225 -33.71 11.20 5.26
C THR A 225 -34.43 9.84 5.30
N GLU A 226 -34.31 9.05 4.23
CA GLU A 226 -34.94 7.72 4.16
C GLU A 226 -34.27 6.71 5.10
N ASP A 227 -32.95 6.80 5.26
CA ASP A 227 -32.22 6.01 6.25
C ASP A 227 -32.64 6.33 7.69
N GLU A 228 -32.75 7.62 8.04
CA GLU A 228 -33.23 8.06 9.34
C GLU A 228 -34.66 7.54 9.63
N LYS A 229 -35.57 7.58 8.63
CA LYS A 229 -36.92 7.00 8.75
C LYS A 229 -36.90 5.48 8.94
N LEU A 230 -35.98 4.78 8.26
CA LEU A 230 -35.81 3.33 8.42
C LEU A 230 -35.33 2.99 9.82
N LEU A 231 -34.29 3.68 10.29
CA LEU A 231 -33.70 3.47 11.60
C LEU A 231 -34.64 3.84 12.75
N ALA A 232 -35.47 4.86 12.59
CA ALA A 232 -36.45 5.29 13.60
C ALA A 232 -37.53 4.21 13.91
N LYS A 233 -37.73 3.25 13.01
CA LYS A 233 -38.65 2.13 13.20
C LYS A 233 -38.03 0.97 13.99
N LEU A 234 -36.75 1.00 14.27
CA LEU A 234 -36.01 -0.07 14.91
C LEU A 234 -35.89 0.18 16.42
N PRO A 235 -35.74 -0.89 17.25
CA PRO A 235 -35.36 -0.75 18.63
C PRO A 235 -34.04 0.03 18.78
N LYS A 236 -33.94 0.88 19.82
CA LYS A 236 -32.77 1.77 20.03
C LYS A 236 -31.46 1.02 20.30
N ASP A 237 -31.55 -0.21 20.72
CA ASP A 237 -30.45 -1.12 21.08
C ASP A 237 -30.02 -2.04 19.92
N ILE A 238 -30.66 -1.94 18.75
CA ILE A 238 -30.32 -2.80 17.61
C ILE A 238 -28.97 -2.36 17.02
N GLN A 239 -28.05 -3.31 16.91
CA GLN A 239 -26.73 -3.08 16.33
C GLN A 239 -26.72 -3.33 14.80
N ASP A 240 -27.58 -4.24 14.33
CA ASP A 240 -27.67 -4.59 12.92
C ASP A 240 -28.53 -3.58 12.18
N LYS A 241 -27.92 -2.85 11.23
CA LYS A 241 -28.64 -1.94 10.35
C LYS A 241 -29.22 -2.74 9.17
N PRO A 242 -30.53 -2.68 8.91
CA PRO A 242 -31.14 -3.42 7.81
C PRO A 242 -30.62 -2.90 6.46
N PHE A 243 -30.76 -3.74 5.43
CA PHE A 243 -30.39 -3.38 4.06
C PHE A 243 -31.08 -2.07 3.61
N LEU A 244 -30.29 -1.15 3.09
CA LEU A 244 -30.74 0.09 2.49
C LEU A 244 -30.65 -0.03 0.97
N ASP A 245 -31.78 -0.23 0.32
CA ASP A 245 -31.83 -0.48 -1.12
C ASP A 245 -31.83 0.83 -1.93
N PHE A 246 -30.66 1.22 -2.40
CA PHE A 246 -30.47 2.44 -3.21
C PHE A 246 -31.20 2.41 -4.56
N ARG A 247 -31.67 1.26 -5.02
CA ARG A 247 -32.44 1.14 -6.29
C ARG A 247 -33.80 1.82 -6.20
N GLN A 248 -34.34 2.00 -5.00
CA GLN A 248 -35.66 2.59 -4.77
C GLN A 248 -35.73 4.08 -5.20
N TRP A 249 -34.60 4.79 -5.22
CA TRP A 249 -34.57 6.22 -5.52
C TRP A 249 -33.78 6.49 -6.79
N PRO A 250 -34.32 7.27 -7.73
CA PRO A 250 -33.61 7.65 -8.95
C PRO A 250 -32.51 8.66 -8.64
N LEU A 251 -31.41 8.60 -9.40
CA LEU A 251 -30.35 9.60 -9.45
C LEU A 251 -30.24 10.09 -10.89
N ALA A 252 -30.52 11.37 -11.14
CA ALA A 252 -30.47 11.93 -12.51
C ALA A 252 -29.05 11.91 -13.11
N GLY A 253 -28.02 12.03 -12.25
CA GLY A 253 -26.62 11.96 -12.64
C GLY A 253 -26.13 10.58 -13.04
N ALA A 254 -26.84 9.50 -12.69
CA ALA A 254 -26.46 8.12 -13.08
C ALA A 254 -27.69 7.28 -13.34
N THR A 255 -27.85 6.80 -14.58
CA THR A 255 -29.04 6.06 -15.03
C THR A 255 -28.68 4.86 -15.87
N VAL A 256 -29.53 3.85 -15.87
CA VAL A 256 -29.47 2.70 -16.78
C VAL A 256 -30.14 3.08 -18.10
N VAL A 257 -29.39 3.03 -19.20
CA VAL A 257 -29.93 3.22 -20.57
C VAL A 257 -30.55 1.94 -21.09
N ASP A 258 -29.79 0.85 -20.97
CA ASP A 258 -30.22 -0.53 -21.25
C ASP A 258 -29.42 -1.52 -20.38
N LYS A 259 -29.64 -2.83 -20.52
CA LYS A 259 -28.96 -3.86 -19.71
C LYS A 259 -27.43 -3.72 -19.66
N TYR A 260 -26.83 -3.22 -20.74
CA TYR A 260 -25.37 -3.15 -20.92
C TYR A 260 -24.87 -1.73 -21.20
N THR A 261 -25.67 -0.70 -20.97
CA THR A 261 -25.27 0.71 -21.13
C THR A 261 -25.77 1.51 -19.93
N TRP A 262 -24.84 2.10 -19.19
CA TRP A 262 -25.18 3.07 -18.16
C TRP A 262 -24.73 4.47 -18.57
N ARG A 263 -25.45 5.47 -18.10
CA ARG A 263 -25.19 6.87 -18.40
C ARG A 263 -24.77 7.59 -17.13
N ILE A 264 -23.71 8.41 -17.24
CA ILE A 264 -23.35 9.37 -16.22
C ILE A 264 -23.41 10.79 -16.79
N ARG A 265 -23.95 11.72 -16.03
CA ARG A 265 -24.10 13.12 -16.37
C ARG A 265 -23.34 13.97 -15.35
N LEU A 266 -22.42 14.78 -15.86
CA LEU A 266 -21.59 15.70 -15.05
C LEU A 266 -21.98 17.12 -15.34
N LYS A 267 -21.86 17.99 -14.34
CA LYS A 267 -21.97 19.44 -14.44
C LYS A 267 -20.72 19.98 -15.13
N GLY A 268 -20.91 20.77 -16.20
CA GLY A 268 -19.80 21.40 -16.92
C GLY A 268 -18.86 20.43 -17.64
N LYS A 269 -17.65 20.90 -17.89
CA LYS A 269 -16.55 20.12 -18.51
C LYS A 269 -15.56 19.66 -17.45
N TYR A 270 -15.36 18.33 -17.36
CA TYR A 270 -14.37 17.72 -16.45
C TYR A 270 -13.69 16.53 -17.12
N PRO A 271 -12.61 16.75 -17.93
CA PRO A 271 -11.93 15.71 -18.70
C PRO A 271 -11.34 14.59 -17.82
N GLN A 272 -10.91 14.91 -16.60
CA GLN A 272 -10.32 13.97 -15.64
C GLN A 272 -11.29 12.88 -15.19
N TRP A 273 -12.60 13.02 -15.46
CA TRP A 273 -13.58 11.98 -15.14
C TRP A 273 -13.23 10.61 -15.74
N SER A 274 -12.61 10.60 -16.92
CA SER A 274 -12.15 9.36 -17.56
C SER A 274 -11.13 8.63 -16.73
N TYR A 275 -10.30 9.32 -15.95
CA TYR A 275 -9.35 8.72 -15.01
C TYR A 275 -10.04 8.17 -13.76
N TRP A 276 -11.07 8.86 -13.26
CA TRP A 276 -11.91 8.34 -12.17
C TRP A 276 -12.57 7.01 -12.52
N MET A 277 -12.95 6.85 -13.80
CA MET A 277 -13.48 5.57 -14.32
C MET A 277 -12.44 4.44 -14.37
N ALA A 278 -11.16 4.73 -14.15
CA ALA A 278 -10.10 3.73 -14.01
C ALA A 278 -9.80 3.36 -12.54
N MET A 279 -10.51 3.96 -11.59
CA MET A 279 -10.32 3.72 -10.16
C MET A 279 -11.40 2.81 -9.57
N PRO A 280 -11.10 2.03 -8.52
CA PRO A 280 -12.04 1.11 -7.88
C PRO A 280 -13.33 1.77 -7.36
N PHE A 281 -13.34 3.09 -7.10
CA PHE A 281 -14.54 3.82 -6.67
C PHE A 281 -15.73 3.71 -7.61
N LEU A 282 -15.48 3.51 -8.90
CA LEU A 282 -16.51 3.29 -9.92
C LEU A 282 -16.57 1.83 -10.39
N ALA A 283 -15.93 0.92 -9.67
CA ALA A 283 -16.10 -0.49 -9.90
C ALA A 283 -17.54 -0.94 -9.59
N PRO A 284 -18.11 -1.85 -10.36
CA PRO A 284 -19.49 -2.28 -10.18
C PRO A 284 -19.66 -3.07 -8.89
N ILE A 285 -20.73 -2.79 -8.16
CA ILE A 285 -21.13 -3.49 -6.92
C ILE A 285 -22.51 -4.11 -7.12
N PRO A 286 -22.65 -5.42 -6.91
CA PRO A 286 -23.96 -6.06 -6.96
C PRO A 286 -24.73 -5.75 -5.68
N TRP A 287 -25.98 -5.27 -5.82
CA TRP A 287 -26.84 -5.00 -4.67
C TRP A 287 -27.06 -6.21 -3.74
N GLU A 288 -26.96 -7.39 -4.30
CA GLU A 288 -27.07 -8.66 -3.56
C GLU A 288 -25.97 -8.80 -2.50
N ALA A 289 -24.78 -8.26 -2.75
CA ALA A 289 -23.70 -8.29 -1.75
C ALA A 289 -24.05 -7.40 -0.54
N ASP A 290 -24.55 -6.18 -0.76
CA ASP A 290 -25.00 -5.33 0.35
C ASP A 290 -26.18 -5.98 1.11
N ALA A 291 -27.15 -6.55 0.40
CA ALA A 291 -28.28 -7.24 1.01
C ALA A 291 -27.84 -8.46 1.82
N PHE A 292 -26.85 -9.22 1.34
CA PHE A 292 -26.26 -10.36 2.04
C PHE A 292 -25.56 -9.94 3.33
N TYR A 293 -24.67 -8.95 3.25
CA TYR A 293 -23.89 -8.51 4.40
C TYR A 293 -24.70 -7.66 5.42
N ALA A 294 -25.87 -7.18 5.04
CA ALA A 294 -26.80 -6.52 5.95
C ALA A 294 -27.66 -7.48 6.79
N GLN A 295 -27.50 -8.81 6.63
CA GLN A 295 -28.25 -9.78 7.44
C GLN A 295 -27.81 -9.74 8.92
N PRO A 296 -28.72 -10.08 9.86
CA PRO A 296 -28.40 -10.04 11.29
C PRO A 296 -27.21 -10.91 11.69
N GLY A 297 -26.25 -10.31 12.44
CA GLY A 297 -25.06 -10.99 12.95
C GLY A 297 -23.87 -11.05 11.98
N MET A 298 -24.04 -10.64 10.72
CA MET A 298 -22.96 -10.69 9.74
C MET A 298 -21.74 -9.89 10.19
N ALA A 299 -21.93 -8.64 10.62
CA ALA A 299 -20.83 -7.78 11.08
C ALA A 299 -20.12 -8.35 12.32
N GLU A 300 -20.84 -8.93 13.27
CA GLU A 300 -20.27 -9.59 14.46
C GLU A 300 -19.40 -10.80 14.08
N ASN A 301 -19.79 -11.52 13.03
CA ASN A 301 -19.04 -12.65 12.50
C ASN A 301 -17.88 -12.24 11.59
N GLY A 302 -17.62 -10.92 11.41
CA GLY A 302 -16.58 -10.42 10.52
C GLY A 302 -16.89 -10.61 9.03
N LEU A 303 -18.19 -10.66 8.69
CA LEU A 303 -18.68 -10.79 7.32
C LEU A 303 -19.16 -9.42 6.82
N SER A 304 -18.39 -8.83 5.93
CA SER A 304 -18.70 -7.55 5.27
C SER A 304 -17.87 -7.40 4.00
N LEU A 305 -18.21 -6.45 3.15
CA LEU A 305 -17.37 -6.10 1.98
C LEU A 305 -15.96 -5.65 2.37
N ASN A 306 -15.75 -5.18 3.60
CA ASN A 306 -14.44 -4.75 4.08
C ASN A 306 -13.45 -5.89 4.35
N GLN A 307 -13.92 -7.13 4.48
CA GLN A 307 -13.07 -8.32 4.62
C GLN A 307 -13.26 -9.31 3.47
N TRP A 308 -14.45 -9.35 2.90
CA TRP A 308 -14.86 -10.31 1.90
C TRP A 308 -15.46 -9.58 0.69
N PRO A 309 -14.61 -8.90 -0.12
CA PRO A 309 -15.04 -8.15 -1.30
C PRO A 309 -15.64 -9.08 -2.37
N VAL A 310 -16.57 -8.53 -3.16
CA VAL A 310 -17.28 -9.24 -4.23
C VAL A 310 -17.06 -8.51 -5.55
N GLY A 311 -16.22 -9.07 -6.43
CA GLY A 311 -15.83 -8.44 -7.69
C GLY A 311 -15.89 -9.35 -8.89
N THR A 312 -15.53 -8.79 -10.04
CA THR A 312 -15.41 -9.47 -11.33
C THR A 312 -13.97 -9.71 -11.74
N GLY A 313 -13.01 -9.23 -10.96
CA GLY A 313 -11.59 -9.23 -11.26
C GLY A 313 -10.93 -10.61 -11.25
N PRO A 314 -9.62 -10.66 -11.56
CA PRO A 314 -8.88 -11.92 -11.74
C PRO A 314 -8.73 -12.74 -10.45
N TYR A 315 -8.87 -12.12 -9.28
CA TYR A 315 -8.74 -12.80 -8.00
C TYR A 315 -9.94 -12.54 -7.10
N MET A 316 -10.14 -13.44 -6.11
CA MET A 316 -11.13 -13.33 -5.05
C MET A 316 -10.52 -13.67 -3.70
N MET A 317 -10.98 -13.04 -2.62
CA MET A 317 -10.52 -13.32 -1.26
C MET A 317 -11.01 -14.70 -0.82
N VAL A 318 -10.07 -15.58 -0.40
CA VAL A 318 -10.39 -16.92 0.10
C VAL A 318 -9.96 -17.14 1.54
N GLU A 319 -9.06 -16.30 2.07
CA GLU A 319 -8.67 -16.33 3.47
C GLU A 319 -8.37 -14.91 3.95
N PHE A 320 -8.96 -14.53 5.08
CA PHE A 320 -8.70 -13.26 5.74
C PHE A 320 -8.48 -13.49 7.24
N VAL A 321 -7.22 -13.68 7.65
CA VAL A 321 -6.82 -13.79 9.05
C VAL A 321 -6.20 -12.48 9.48
N ARG A 322 -6.95 -11.69 10.24
CA ARG A 322 -6.56 -10.33 10.65
C ARG A 322 -5.16 -10.31 11.25
N ASP A 323 -4.34 -9.35 10.81
CA ASP A 323 -2.97 -9.05 11.25
C ASP A 323 -2.01 -10.26 11.16
N ARG A 324 -2.34 -11.24 10.29
CA ARG A 324 -1.51 -12.44 10.12
C ARG A 324 -1.32 -12.82 8.65
N ARG A 325 -2.42 -13.10 7.93
CA ARG A 325 -2.33 -13.65 6.57
C ARG A 325 -3.61 -13.40 5.78
N HIS A 326 -3.46 -13.01 4.54
CA HIS A 326 -4.54 -12.94 3.57
C HIS A 326 -4.18 -13.77 2.34
N VAL A 327 -5.16 -14.45 1.77
CA VAL A 327 -4.98 -15.23 0.55
C VAL A 327 -6.08 -14.88 -0.45
N MET A 328 -5.66 -14.50 -1.64
CA MET A 328 -6.52 -14.38 -2.80
C MET A 328 -6.26 -15.55 -3.74
N ALA A 329 -7.31 -16.15 -4.28
CA ALA A 329 -7.21 -17.19 -5.30
C ALA A 329 -7.77 -16.66 -6.63
N ARG A 330 -7.35 -17.28 -7.73
CA ARG A 330 -7.91 -17.01 -9.06
C ARG A 330 -9.44 -17.11 -9.00
N ASN A 331 -10.12 -16.07 -9.50
CA ASN A 331 -11.56 -16.10 -9.68
C ASN A 331 -11.91 -17.07 -10.84
N PRO A 332 -12.62 -18.16 -10.59
CA PRO A 332 -12.94 -19.14 -11.63
C PRO A 332 -13.86 -18.59 -12.72
N ASN A 333 -14.57 -17.49 -12.43
CA ASN A 333 -15.48 -16.83 -13.37
C ASN A 333 -14.81 -15.66 -14.11
N PHE A 334 -13.54 -15.38 -13.86
CA PHE A 334 -12.83 -14.34 -14.60
C PHE A 334 -12.71 -14.73 -16.08
N ARG A 335 -13.13 -13.83 -16.97
CA ARG A 335 -13.20 -14.10 -18.42
C ARG A 335 -11.87 -14.40 -19.09
N GLY A 336 -10.75 -14.09 -18.39
CA GLY A 336 -9.41 -14.08 -18.98
C GLY A 336 -9.19 -12.83 -19.84
N GLU A 337 -7.94 -12.39 -19.88
CA GLU A 337 -7.48 -11.29 -20.73
C GLU A 337 -6.19 -11.72 -21.42
N PRO A 338 -5.96 -11.35 -22.69
CA PRO A 338 -4.68 -11.62 -23.34
C PRO A 338 -3.59 -10.72 -22.74
N TYR A 339 -2.39 -11.28 -22.53
CA TYR A 339 -1.21 -10.50 -22.19
C TYR A 339 -0.87 -9.53 -23.33
N PRO A 340 -0.46 -8.26 -23.06
CA PRO A 340 -0.19 -7.27 -24.10
C PRO A 340 0.87 -7.72 -25.11
N CYS A 341 0.64 -7.38 -26.39
CA CYS A 341 1.59 -7.60 -27.49
C CYS A 341 2.29 -6.30 -27.93
N GLU A 342 1.92 -5.18 -27.34
CA GLU A 342 2.45 -3.86 -27.60
C GLU A 342 3.16 -3.34 -26.35
N GLY A 343 4.35 -2.76 -26.51
CA GLY A 343 5.16 -2.23 -25.41
C GLY A 343 6.15 -1.19 -25.91
N MET A 344 6.96 -0.67 -24.99
CA MET A 344 8.06 0.22 -25.32
C MET A 344 9.23 -0.57 -25.92
N PRO A 345 10.16 0.05 -26.66
CA PRO A 345 11.32 -0.64 -27.22
C PRO A 345 12.16 -1.38 -26.18
N GLU A 346 12.32 -0.81 -24.98
CA GLU A 346 13.01 -1.43 -23.86
C GLU A 346 12.28 -2.69 -23.35
N ASP A 347 10.94 -2.72 -23.36
CA ASP A 347 10.16 -3.87 -22.93
C ASP A 347 10.41 -5.10 -23.80
N GLN A 348 10.61 -4.88 -25.11
CA GLN A 348 10.97 -5.94 -26.03
C GLN A 348 12.39 -6.46 -25.75
N ALA A 349 13.33 -5.56 -25.50
CA ALA A 349 14.71 -5.92 -25.17
C ALA A 349 14.82 -6.69 -23.86
N GLU A 350 13.98 -6.39 -22.87
CA GLU A 350 13.89 -7.06 -21.58
C GLU A 350 13.04 -8.34 -21.61
N GLY A 351 12.46 -8.70 -22.76
CA GLY A 351 11.67 -9.91 -22.95
C GLY A 351 10.27 -9.84 -22.36
N LEU A 352 9.76 -8.67 -22.00
CA LEU A 352 8.42 -8.49 -21.44
C LEU A 352 7.28 -8.81 -22.43
N LEU A 353 7.56 -8.95 -23.72
CA LEU A 353 6.58 -9.34 -24.73
C LEU A 353 6.55 -10.86 -25.02
N ALA A 354 7.32 -11.69 -24.29
CA ALA A 354 7.42 -13.13 -24.54
C ALA A 354 6.10 -13.89 -24.30
N ASP A 355 5.21 -13.35 -23.50
CA ASP A 355 3.89 -13.93 -23.20
C ASP A 355 2.74 -13.27 -24.00
N CYS A 356 3.04 -12.47 -25.04
CA CYS A 356 2.05 -11.83 -25.90
C CYS A 356 0.90 -12.78 -26.26
N GLY A 357 -0.35 -12.36 -26.07
CA GLY A 357 -1.57 -13.08 -26.40
C GLY A 357 -1.94 -14.26 -25.49
N LYS A 358 -1.07 -14.65 -24.54
CA LYS A 358 -1.41 -15.70 -23.57
C LYS A 358 -2.45 -15.20 -22.56
N THR A 359 -3.36 -16.08 -22.18
CA THR A 359 -4.45 -15.75 -21.25
C THR A 359 -3.96 -15.57 -19.82
N MET A 360 -4.28 -14.41 -19.21
CA MET A 360 -4.04 -14.08 -17.82
C MET A 360 -5.27 -14.38 -16.95
N PRO A 361 -5.11 -14.48 -15.61
CA PRO A 361 -3.88 -14.38 -14.82
C PRO A 361 -3.01 -15.64 -14.93
N PHE A 362 -1.68 -15.51 -14.82
CA PHE A 362 -0.76 -16.67 -14.86
C PHE A 362 -0.60 -17.33 -13.48
N ILE A 363 -0.84 -16.61 -12.40
CA ILE A 363 -0.68 -17.05 -11.03
C ILE A 363 -2.01 -17.53 -10.47
N ASP A 364 -2.02 -18.63 -9.70
CA ASP A 364 -3.25 -19.21 -9.16
C ASP A 364 -3.64 -18.65 -7.80
N ARG A 365 -2.66 -18.24 -6.99
CA ARG A 365 -2.87 -17.73 -5.63
C ARG A 365 -1.87 -16.61 -5.30
N LEU A 366 -2.36 -15.63 -4.54
CA LEU A 366 -1.54 -14.57 -3.95
C LEU A 366 -1.65 -14.71 -2.44
N GLN A 367 -0.53 -14.97 -1.77
CA GLN A 367 -0.48 -15.06 -0.32
C GLN A 367 0.31 -13.91 0.27
N VAL A 368 -0.34 -13.11 1.08
CA VAL A 368 0.24 -11.96 1.79
C VAL A 368 0.40 -12.31 3.26
N THR A 369 1.62 -12.25 3.76
CA THR A 369 1.94 -12.47 5.18
C THR A 369 2.19 -11.13 5.85
N ILE A 370 1.49 -10.83 6.95
CA ILE A 370 1.73 -9.61 7.71
C ILE A 370 3.03 -9.77 8.51
N GLU A 371 4.02 -8.95 8.20
CA GLU A 371 5.34 -8.97 8.84
C GLU A 371 5.88 -7.54 8.94
N LYS A 372 5.82 -6.96 10.14
CA LYS A 372 6.08 -5.54 10.38
C LYS A 372 7.55 -5.16 10.29
N GLU A 373 8.44 -6.07 10.65
CA GLU A 373 9.87 -5.80 10.75
C GLU A 373 10.56 -5.91 9.39
N GLU A 374 11.33 -4.90 9.01
CA GLU A 374 12.02 -4.83 7.71
C GLU A 374 13.10 -5.91 7.57
N VAL A 375 13.90 -6.12 8.61
CA VAL A 375 15.03 -7.08 8.55
C VAL A 375 14.57 -8.51 8.27
N PRO A 376 13.57 -9.09 8.97
CA PRO A 376 13.02 -10.39 8.62
C PRO A 376 12.47 -10.45 7.19
N ARG A 377 11.78 -9.44 6.70
CA ARG A 377 11.27 -9.38 5.31
C ARG A 377 12.39 -9.46 4.30
N LYS A 378 13.44 -8.64 4.49
CA LYS A 378 14.63 -8.61 3.65
C LYS A 378 15.34 -9.96 3.63
N GLU A 379 15.57 -10.60 4.80
CA GLU A 379 16.24 -11.89 4.89
C GLU A 379 15.40 -13.02 4.29
N LYS A 380 14.08 -13.05 4.50
CA LYS A 380 13.19 -14.03 3.86
C LYS A 380 13.16 -13.88 2.33
N PHE A 381 13.19 -12.64 1.80
CA PHE A 381 13.36 -12.43 0.36
C PHE A 381 14.70 -13.00 -0.12
N LYS A 382 15.81 -12.72 0.54
CA LYS A 382 17.12 -13.27 0.17
C LYS A 382 17.15 -14.80 0.23
N GLN A 383 16.38 -15.41 1.11
CA GLN A 383 16.22 -16.87 1.22
C GLN A 383 15.26 -17.44 0.16
N GLY A 384 14.59 -16.57 -0.60
CA GLY A 384 13.62 -16.96 -1.62
C GLY A 384 12.23 -17.30 -1.08
N TYR A 385 11.93 -17.02 0.19
CA TYR A 385 10.62 -17.27 0.78
C TYR A 385 9.56 -16.23 0.39
N TYR A 386 9.97 -15.04 -0.04
CA TYR A 386 9.12 -14.08 -0.73
C TYR A 386 9.55 -13.96 -2.19
N ASP A 387 8.59 -13.98 -3.11
CA ASP A 387 8.82 -13.79 -4.55
C ASP A 387 9.02 -12.30 -4.86
N VAL A 388 8.32 -11.44 -4.13
CA VAL A 388 8.48 -9.99 -4.02
C VAL A 388 8.53 -9.66 -2.53
N PRO A 389 9.43 -8.78 -2.05
CA PRO A 389 9.59 -8.52 -0.62
C PRO A 389 8.31 -8.01 0.03
N GLU A 390 7.54 -7.19 -0.68
CA GLU A 390 6.32 -6.59 -0.20
C GLU A 390 5.37 -6.28 -1.35
N ILE A 391 4.06 -6.48 -1.12
CA ILE A 391 3.05 -6.22 -2.14
C ILE A 391 2.96 -4.71 -2.45
N GLU A 392 3.09 -4.36 -3.73
CA GLU A 392 2.96 -3.00 -4.27
C GLU A 392 3.78 -1.89 -3.58
N ARG A 393 4.97 -2.23 -3.04
CA ARG A 393 5.89 -1.27 -2.42
C ARG A 393 7.12 -0.99 -3.31
N PRO A 394 7.15 0.17 -3.95
CA PRO A 394 8.21 0.51 -4.92
C PRO A 394 9.57 0.85 -4.28
N GLU A 395 9.70 0.96 -2.96
CA GLU A 395 10.96 1.29 -2.31
C GLU A 395 11.98 0.15 -2.30
N TRP A 396 11.52 -1.10 -2.38
CA TRP A 396 12.42 -2.26 -2.24
C TRP A 396 13.45 -2.38 -3.36
N GLY A 397 13.08 -2.08 -4.60
CA GLY A 397 14.02 -2.08 -5.71
C GLY A 397 15.14 -1.07 -5.51
N VAL A 398 14.82 0.13 -5.04
CA VAL A 398 15.79 1.17 -4.71
C VAL A 398 16.69 0.76 -3.54
N LYS A 399 16.12 0.22 -2.45
CA LYS A 399 16.88 -0.25 -1.28
C LYS A 399 17.90 -1.33 -1.64
N PHE A 400 17.49 -2.37 -2.36
CA PHE A 400 18.40 -3.44 -2.78
C PHE A 400 19.48 -2.97 -3.74
N ARG A 401 19.12 -2.08 -4.68
CA ARG A 401 20.09 -1.49 -5.59
C ARG A 401 21.13 -0.66 -4.84
N THR A 402 20.72 0.14 -3.89
CA THR A 402 21.61 0.92 -3.02
C THR A 402 22.54 0.05 -2.20
N ASP A 403 22.04 -1.05 -1.63
CA ASP A 403 22.90 -2.02 -0.93
C ASP A 403 24.01 -2.56 -1.87
N ALA A 404 23.64 -2.88 -3.12
CA ALA A 404 24.58 -3.38 -4.12
C ALA A 404 25.61 -2.30 -4.56
N GLU A 405 25.18 -1.03 -4.64
CA GLU A 405 26.07 0.09 -4.97
C GLU A 405 27.06 0.40 -3.84
N ASN A 406 26.67 0.18 -2.60
CA ASN A 406 27.50 0.44 -1.41
C ASN A 406 28.47 -0.72 -1.06
N SER A 407 28.30 -1.90 -1.67
CA SER A 407 29.12 -3.08 -1.35
C SER A 407 29.25 -4.03 -2.54
N ASP A 408 30.47 -4.17 -3.05
CA ASP A 408 30.78 -5.13 -4.12
C ASP A 408 30.46 -6.58 -3.74
N ASP A 409 30.56 -6.93 -2.46
CA ASP A 409 30.21 -8.27 -1.97
C ASP A 409 28.69 -8.49 -2.06
N VAL A 410 27.91 -7.52 -1.66
CA VAL A 410 26.43 -7.56 -1.76
C VAL A 410 26.01 -7.61 -3.22
N LYS A 411 26.63 -6.80 -4.07
CA LYS A 411 26.38 -6.80 -5.51
C LYS A 411 26.61 -8.18 -6.11
N ARG A 412 27.78 -8.80 -5.85
CA ARG A 412 28.07 -10.16 -6.31
C ARG A 412 27.07 -11.19 -5.81
N GLN A 413 26.63 -11.08 -4.55
CA GLN A 413 25.61 -11.98 -3.98
C GLN A 413 24.26 -11.84 -4.69
N TYR A 414 23.82 -10.63 -4.97
CA TYR A 414 22.55 -10.38 -5.64
C TYR A 414 22.57 -10.82 -7.12
N GLU A 415 23.68 -10.55 -7.81
CA GLU A 415 23.91 -11.02 -9.18
C GLU A 415 23.92 -12.55 -9.27
N ALA A 416 24.64 -13.21 -8.36
CA ALA A 416 24.70 -14.69 -8.30
C ALA A 416 23.32 -15.31 -8.03
N ARG A 417 22.44 -14.61 -7.31
CA ARG A 417 21.06 -15.04 -7.07
C ARG A 417 20.09 -14.62 -8.18
N GLY A 418 20.52 -13.83 -9.14
CA GLY A 418 19.71 -13.37 -10.25
C GLY A 418 18.54 -12.48 -9.83
N PHE A 419 18.71 -11.70 -8.74
CA PHE A 419 17.70 -10.73 -8.31
C PHE A 419 17.54 -9.64 -9.36
N LYS A 420 16.30 -9.16 -9.54
CA LYS A 420 15.96 -8.11 -10.50
C LYS A 420 15.40 -6.90 -9.76
N PHE A 421 15.93 -5.72 -10.10
CA PHE A 421 15.53 -4.44 -9.47
C PHE A 421 15.15 -3.41 -10.54
N PRO A 422 14.04 -3.62 -11.28
CA PRO A 422 13.59 -2.65 -12.26
C PRO A 422 13.16 -1.36 -11.55
N LEU A 423 13.63 -0.22 -12.07
CA LEU A 423 13.29 1.11 -11.57
C LEU A 423 12.16 1.72 -12.39
N MET A 424 11.47 2.67 -11.79
CA MET A 424 10.51 3.56 -12.42
C MET A 424 10.64 4.96 -11.84
N THR A 425 10.18 5.97 -12.58
CA THR A 425 9.87 7.27 -11.99
C THR A 425 8.63 7.11 -11.13
N ASP A 426 8.75 7.37 -9.85
CA ASP A 426 7.61 7.36 -8.94
C ASP A 426 6.86 8.69 -9.08
N ILE A 427 5.59 8.63 -9.52
CA ILE A 427 4.73 9.81 -9.61
C ILE A 427 4.11 10.03 -8.23
N SER A 428 4.95 10.45 -7.29
CA SER A 428 4.56 10.79 -5.92
C SER A 428 5.31 12.01 -5.43
N ASP A 429 4.73 12.71 -4.47
CA ASP A 429 5.39 13.76 -3.72
C ASP A 429 5.42 13.44 -2.22
N TRP A 430 6.43 13.97 -1.53
CA TRP A 430 6.53 13.90 -0.07
C TRP A 430 6.90 15.28 0.46
N TYR A 431 6.19 15.71 1.50
CA TYR A 431 6.31 17.06 2.02
C TYR A 431 6.10 17.17 3.52
N LEU A 432 6.66 18.21 4.11
CA LEU A 432 6.33 18.65 5.45
C LEU A 432 5.22 19.72 5.36
N GLY A 433 4.02 19.39 5.82
CA GLY A 433 2.86 20.27 5.75
C GLY A 433 2.63 21.05 7.04
N PHE A 434 1.98 22.22 6.91
CA PHE A 434 1.57 23.07 8.02
C PHE A 434 0.05 23.17 8.05
N ASN A 435 -0.56 22.92 9.20
CA ASN A 435 -2.01 23.07 9.34
C ASN A 435 -2.38 24.56 9.40
N MET A 436 -3.11 25.05 8.42
CA MET A 436 -3.52 26.46 8.36
C MET A 436 -4.55 26.86 9.44
N LEU A 437 -5.11 25.91 10.17
CA LEU A 437 -5.98 26.15 11.31
C LEU A 437 -5.21 26.33 12.62
N ASP A 438 -3.91 26.05 12.63
CA ASP A 438 -3.06 26.18 13.83
C ASP A 438 -2.73 27.66 14.12
N PRO A 439 -2.81 28.11 15.39
CA PRO A 439 -2.60 29.52 15.74
C PRO A 439 -1.15 30.02 15.63
N VAL A 440 -0.16 29.12 15.43
CA VAL A 440 1.27 29.47 15.36
C VAL A 440 1.81 29.38 13.93
N VAL A 441 1.55 28.26 13.26
CA VAL A 441 2.08 28.01 11.91
C VAL A 441 1.03 28.27 10.80
N GLY A 442 -0.24 28.36 11.15
CA GLY A 442 -1.35 28.47 10.22
C GLY A 442 -1.65 29.89 9.75
N GLN A 443 -2.89 30.11 9.35
CA GLN A 443 -3.41 31.45 9.05
C GLN A 443 -3.62 32.25 10.33
N GLY A 444 -3.10 33.48 10.38
CA GLY A 444 -3.34 34.38 11.50
C GLY A 444 -4.74 35.01 11.43
N ALA A 445 -5.20 35.56 12.54
CA ALA A 445 -6.49 36.27 12.62
C ALA A 445 -6.48 37.61 11.83
N THR A 446 -5.28 38.16 11.56
CA THR A 446 -5.11 39.38 10.77
C THR A 446 -4.13 39.14 9.61
N PRO A 447 -4.14 40.01 8.56
CA PRO A 447 -3.16 39.93 7.47
C PRO A 447 -1.72 40.00 7.96
N GLU A 448 -1.42 40.82 8.99
CA GLU A 448 -0.08 40.98 9.57
C GLU A 448 0.37 39.72 10.28
N GLN A 449 -0.51 39.07 11.04
CA GLN A 449 -0.24 37.78 11.67
C GLN A 449 -0.02 36.69 10.62
N SER A 450 -0.86 36.65 9.60
CA SER A 450 -0.71 35.71 8.47
C SER A 450 0.63 35.88 7.77
N ALA A 451 1.09 37.13 7.59
CA ALA A 451 2.40 37.43 7.02
C ALA A 451 3.56 36.94 7.92
N LYS A 452 3.46 37.10 9.24
CA LYS A 452 4.45 36.59 10.22
C LYS A 452 4.50 35.05 10.21
N HIS A 453 3.34 34.41 10.24
CA HIS A 453 3.28 32.93 10.20
C HIS A 453 3.81 32.37 8.88
N ARG A 454 3.56 33.04 7.76
CA ARG A 454 4.13 32.68 6.47
C ARG A 454 5.68 32.76 6.52
N LYS A 455 6.27 33.83 7.09
CA LYS A 455 7.72 33.95 7.25
C LYS A 455 8.30 32.84 8.13
N LEU A 456 7.58 32.42 9.18
CA LEU A 456 7.95 31.26 10.01
C LEU A 456 8.01 29.97 9.16
N ARG A 457 6.98 29.69 8.34
CA ARG A 457 6.96 28.52 7.45
C ARG A 457 8.09 28.58 6.41
N GLN A 458 8.33 29.75 5.81
CA GLN A 458 9.41 29.98 4.86
C GLN A 458 10.80 29.78 5.50
N ALA A 459 11.01 30.26 6.72
CA ALA A 459 12.24 30.03 7.49
C ALA A 459 12.47 28.53 7.73
N ILE A 460 11.44 27.79 8.11
CA ILE A 460 11.50 26.33 8.29
C ILE A 460 11.85 25.65 6.95
N ALA A 461 11.19 26.03 5.85
CA ALA A 461 11.43 25.44 4.53
C ALA A 461 12.89 25.66 4.05
N ILE A 462 13.51 26.83 4.33
CA ILE A 462 14.92 27.07 4.01
C ILE A 462 15.85 26.21 4.88
N ALA A 463 15.52 26.00 6.16
CA ALA A 463 16.39 25.29 7.11
C ALA A 463 16.49 23.79 6.83
N ILE A 464 15.49 23.18 6.19
CA ILE A 464 15.46 21.75 5.89
C ILE A 464 16.24 21.49 4.60
N ASP A 465 17.33 20.74 4.71
CA ASP A 465 18.20 20.38 3.58
C ASP A 465 17.73 19.07 2.92
N TRP A 466 16.84 19.23 1.95
CA TRP A 466 16.29 18.08 1.23
C TRP A 466 17.26 17.48 0.21
N GLU A 467 18.19 18.26 -0.35
CA GLU A 467 19.10 17.85 -1.41
C GLU A 467 20.24 16.98 -0.89
N GLU A 468 21.17 17.60 -0.14
CA GLU A 468 22.36 16.91 0.37
C GLU A 468 22.07 16.14 1.66
N GLY A 469 21.24 16.69 2.55
CA GLY A 469 20.90 16.08 3.81
C GLY A 469 20.00 14.86 3.64
N TYR A 470 18.74 15.10 3.27
CA TYR A 470 17.73 14.04 3.19
C TYR A 470 17.95 13.11 1.99
N GLY A 471 18.14 13.69 0.81
CA GLY A 471 18.30 12.92 -0.42
C GLY A 471 19.50 11.97 -0.39
N ARG A 472 20.62 12.42 0.19
CA ARG A 472 21.84 11.59 0.29
C ARG A 472 21.78 10.57 1.42
N ILE A 473 21.28 10.97 2.60
CA ILE A 473 21.32 10.13 3.81
C ILE A 473 20.22 9.07 3.79
N PHE A 474 18.98 9.45 3.48
CA PHE A 474 17.83 8.57 3.62
C PHE A 474 17.33 8.02 2.29
N ARG A 475 17.59 8.69 1.18
CA ARG A 475 17.16 8.24 -0.15
C ARG A 475 18.29 7.73 -1.03
N HIS A 476 19.51 7.79 -0.56
CA HIS A 476 20.69 7.27 -1.27
C HIS A 476 20.73 7.73 -2.74
N LYS A 477 20.35 8.98 -2.99
CA LYS A 477 20.17 9.59 -4.32
C LYS A 477 19.05 8.95 -5.17
N GLY A 478 18.16 8.18 -4.55
CA GLY A 478 17.01 7.59 -5.24
C GLY A 478 15.84 8.55 -5.35
N GLY A 479 16.01 9.66 -6.10
CA GLY A 479 15.00 10.70 -6.33
C GLY A 479 15.60 12.10 -6.38
N VAL A 480 14.75 13.12 -6.33
CA VAL A 480 15.14 14.53 -6.40
C VAL A 480 14.38 15.36 -5.36
N ALA A 481 15.03 16.42 -4.83
CA ALA A 481 14.35 17.38 -3.97
C ALA A 481 13.30 18.16 -4.77
N ALA A 482 12.13 18.40 -4.16
CA ALA A 482 11.01 19.06 -4.80
C ALA A 482 11.09 20.58 -4.69
N HIS A 483 10.85 21.28 -5.79
CA HIS A 483 10.70 22.72 -5.82
C HIS A 483 9.24 23.18 -5.86
N GLY A 484 8.32 22.28 -6.17
CA GLY A 484 6.88 22.52 -6.23
C GLY A 484 6.07 21.24 -5.94
N PRO A 485 4.74 21.30 -6.04
CA PRO A 485 3.88 20.18 -5.70
C PRO A 485 3.70 19.14 -6.83
N VAL A 486 4.15 19.43 -8.07
CA VAL A 486 3.90 18.57 -9.24
C VAL A 486 5.12 17.71 -9.56
N PRO A 487 5.08 16.38 -9.37
CA PRO A 487 6.23 15.52 -9.59
C PRO A 487 6.65 15.45 -11.07
N PRO A 488 7.92 15.12 -11.34
CA PRO A 488 8.42 14.95 -12.70
C PRO A 488 7.70 13.80 -13.42
N GLY A 489 7.61 13.89 -14.76
CA GLY A 489 6.97 12.88 -15.60
C GLY A 489 5.46 13.11 -15.86
N LEU A 490 4.87 14.15 -15.27
CA LEU A 490 3.52 14.61 -15.57
C LEU A 490 3.52 15.85 -16.45
N PHE A 491 2.46 16.01 -17.24
CA PHE A 491 2.16 17.30 -17.88
C PHE A 491 2.00 18.37 -16.79
N GLY A 492 2.59 19.54 -17.01
CA GLY A 492 2.57 20.65 -16.03
C GLY A 492 3.78 20.71 -15.10
N SER A 493 4.54 19.62 -14.95
CA SER A 493 5.76 19.63 -14.15
C SER A 493 6.86 20.46 -14.82
N ARG A 494 7.52 21.31 -14.02
CA ARG A 494 8.73 22.05 -14.41
C ARG A 494 10.00 21.52 -13.75
N GLU A 495 9.86 20.47 -12.91
CA GLU A 495 10.98 19.90 -12.16
C GLU A 495 12.11 19.43 -13.10
N GLY A 496 13.34 19.83 -12.78
CA GLY A 496 14.52 19.55 -13.60
C GLY A 496 14.68 20.42 -14.86
N GLN A 497 13.71 21.31 -15.16
CA GLN A 497 13.84 22.23 -16.30
C GLN A 497 14.75 23.41 -15.96
N PRO A 498 15.58 23.88 -16.91
CA PRO A 498 16.43 25.05 -16.69
C PRO A 498 15.61 26.27 -16.24
N GLY A 499 16.05 26.90 -15.13
CA GLY A 499 15.44 28.13 -14.60
C GLY A 499 14.23 27.88 -13.68
N PHE A 500 13.75 26.64 -13.51
CA PHE A 500 12.73 26.34 -12.52
C PHE A 500 13.35 26.03 -11.15
N PHE A 501 12.89 26.71 -10.13
CA PHE A 501 13.28 26.49 -8.72
C PHE A 501 12.27 27.16 -7.79
N ASN A 502 12.29 26.81 -6.51
CA ASN A 502 11.50 27.50 -5.49
C ASN A 502 12.23 28.77 -5.01
N PRO A 503 11.74 29.98 -5.31
CA PRO A 503 12.41 31.24 -4.97
C PRO A 503 12.44 31.53 -3.46
N VAL A 504 11.63 30.85 -2.66
CA VAL A 504 11.66 30.94 -1.20
C VAL A 504 12.88 30.24 -0.64
N THR A 505 13.18 29.04 -1.12
CA THR A 505 14.26 28.19 -0.60
C THR A 505 15.59 28.34 -1.37
N HIS A 506 15.55 28.84 -2.61
CA HIS A 506 16.71 28.95 -3.49
C HIS A 506 16.87 30.37 -4.06
N ARG A 507 18.08 30.65 -4.54
CA ARG A 507 18.39 31.84 -5.31
C ARG A 507 19.32 31.46 -6.45
N LEU A 508 19.35 32.27 -7.49
CA LEU A 508 20.31 32.09 -8.60
C LEU A 508 21.68 32.60 -8.19
N VAL A 509 22.70 31.76 -8.37
CA VAL A 509 24.12 32.11 -8.26
C VAL A 509 24.76 31.58 -9.54
N ASP A 510 25.36 32.47 -10.33
CA ASP A 510 25.97 32.16 -11.64
C ASP A 510 25.00 31.35 -12.56
N GLY A 511 23.73 31.73 -12.56
CA GLY A 511 22.67 31.12 -13.36
C GLY A 511 22.16 29.74 -12.86
N LYS A 512 22.66 29.26 -11.72
CA LYS A 512 22.27 27.99 -11.12
C LYS A 512 21.43 28.19 -9.83
N PRO A 513 20.35 27.44 -9.60
CA PRO A 513 19.66 27.45 -8.34
C PRO A 513 20.57 26.91 -7.21
N VAL A 514 20.73 27.71 -6.17
CA VAL A 514 21.49 27.35 -4.97
C VAL A 514 20.63 27.61 -3.76
N ARG A 515 20.60 26.67 -2.82
CA ARG A 515 19.86 26.81 -1.58
C ARG A 515 20.27 28.04 -0.80
N ARG A 516 19.33 28.81 -0.28
CA ARG A 516 19.60 29.98 0.55
C ARG A 516 20.34 29.58 1.83
N PRO A 517 21.28 30.38 2.30
CA PRO A 517 21.99 30.10 3.54
C PRO A 517 21.07 30.17 4.75
N ILE A 518 21.42 29.45 5.83
CA ILE A 518 20.62 29.42 7.08
C ILE A 518 20.43 30.83 7.67
N ALA A 519 21.33 31.75 7.42
CA ALA A 519 21.22 33.16 7.85
C ALA A 519 19.95 33.84 7.29
N ASP A 520 19.55 33.53 6.05
CA ASP A 520 18.32 34.05 5.45
C ASP A 520 17.10 33.53 6.20
N ALA A 521 17.12 32.25 6.58
CA ALA A 521 16.06 31.64 7.41
C ALA A 521 15.97 32.26 8.80
N GLN A 522 17.14 32.53 9.42
CA GLN A 522 17.21 33.20 10.74
C GLN A 522 16.67 34.62 10.67
N ALA A 523 16.94 35.34 9.57
CA ALA A 523 16.41 36.71 9.36
C ALA A 523 14.87 36.67 9.25
N LEU A 524 14.30 35.72 8.46
CA LEU A 524 12.85 35.54 8.37
C LEU A 524 12.23 35.16 9.70
N LEU A 525 12.94 34.38 10.52
CA LEU A 525 12.47 33.98 11.83
C LEU A 525 12.37 35.19 12.81
N VAL A 526 13.33 36.13 12.72
CA VAL A 526 13.26 37.41 13.46
C VAL A 526 12.02 38.21 13.03
N GLU A 527 11.79 38.33 11.72
CA GLU A 527 10.62 39.03 11.18
C GLU A 527 9.30 38.33 11.51
N ALA A 528 9.32 37.01 11.71
CA ALA A 528 8.20 36.23 12.21
C ALA A 528 7.88 36.46 13.71
N GLY A 529 8.81 37.11 14.45
CA GLY A 529 8.67 37.36 15.88
C GLY A 529 9.30 36.32 16.79
N TYR A 530 10.21 35.46 16.25
CA TYR A 530 10.88 34.41 17.01
C TYR A 530 12.42 34.45 16.88
N PRO A 531 13.09 35.54 17.27
CA PRO A 531 14.54 35.67 17.19
C PRO A 531 15.23 34.51 17.95
N GLY A 532 16.10 33.77 17.23
CA GLY A 532 16.81 32.63 17.81
C GLY A 532 15.90 31.52 18.35
N GLY A 533 14.71 31.35 17.77
CA GLY A 533 13.73 30.33 18.17
C GLY A 533 12.99 30.64 19.48
N ARG A 534 12.91 31.92 19.85
CA ARG A 534 12.20 32.36 21.04
C ARG A 534 11.20 33.45 20.69
N ASP A 535 10.03 33.38 21.32
CA ASP A 535 9.02 34.43 21.22
C ASP A 535 9.58 35.78 21.66
N ALA A 536 9.49 36.78 20.80
CA ALA A 536 10.12 38.08 21.01
C ALA A 536 9.52 38.85 22.21
N VAL A 537 8.30 38.57 22.62
CA VAL A 537 7.59 39.24 23.71
C VAL A 537 7.81 38.51 25.05
N SER A 538 7.56 37.19 25.06
CA SER A 538 7.61 36.39 26.28
C SER A 538 8.98 35.79 26.58
N GLY A 539 9.89 35.74 25.60
CA GLY A 539 11.20 35.08 25.70
C GLY A 539 11.12 33.54 25.77
N LYS A 540 9.92 32.96 25.68
CA LYS A 540 9.73 31.51 25.78
C LYS A 540 10.26 30.82 24.51
N PRO A 541 10.86 29.61 24.60
CA PRO A 541 11.24 28.83 23.45
C PRO A 541 10.03 28.54 22.55
N LEU A 542 10.24 28.61 21.23
CA LEU A 542 9.25 28.13 20.25
C LEU A 542 9.32 26.61 20.20
N VAL A 543 8.26 25.97 20.63
CA VAL A 543 8.08 24.51 20.57
C VAL A 543 7.03 24.20 19.53
N LEU A 544 7.37 23.39 18.54
CA LEU A 544 6.46 22.97 17.49
C LEU A 544 6.24 21.46 17.53
N ASN A 545 5.01 21.03 17.25
CA ASN A 545 4.60 19.63 17.29
C ASN A 545 4.61 19.06 15.88
N TYR A 546 5.32 17.96 15.69
CA TYR A 546 5.42 17.25 14.43
C TYR A 546 4.72 15.89 14.51
N ASP A 547 3.65 15.77 13.77
CA ASP A 547 2.85 14.55 13.68
C ASP A 547 3.41 13.62 12.59
N PHE A 548 3.87 12.45 13.01
CA PHE A 548 4.46 11.43 12.15
C PHE A 548 3.57 10.17 12.14
N GLN A 549 3.22 9.72 10.94
CA GLN A 549 2.16 8.72 10.71
C GLN A 549 2.60 7.25 10.84
N ARG A 550 3.72 6.98 11.51
CA ARG A 550 4.25 5.63 11.71
C ARG A 550 4.81 5.46 13.11
N ALA A 551 4.85 4.22 13.59
CA ALA A 551 5.56 3.89 14.81
C ALA A 551 7.07 4.19 14.66
N ILE A 552 7.72 4.60 15.75
CA ILE A 552 9.16 4.88 15.74
C ILE A 552 9.92 3.54 15.78
N THR A 553 10.34 3.07 14.62
CA THR A 553 11.37 2.03 14.45
C THR A 553 12.77 2.67 14.48
N PRO A 554 13.87 1.91 14.59
CA PRO A 554 15.22 2.46 14.50
C PRO A 554 15.50 3.28 13.24
N GLU A 555 14.91 2.87 12.10
CA GLU A 555 15.00 3.57 10.82
C GLU A 555 14.33 4.95 10.91
N PHE A 556 13.05 4.98 11.28
CA PHE A 556 12.29 6.23 11.39
C PHE A 556 12.77 7.12 12.54
N LYS A 557 13.40 6.55 13.57
CA LYS A 557 14.06 7.35 14.59
C LYS A 557 15.19 8.20 14.01
N SER A 558 16.00 7.64 13.12
CA SER A 558 17.10 8.37 12.46
C SER A 558 16.59 9.53 11.62
N GLU A 559 15.51 9.32 10.85
CA GLU A 559 14.83 10.39 10.08
C GLU A 559 14.28 11.49 10.98
N ASN A 560 13.60 11.11 12.05
CA ASN A 560 13.01 12.06 13.00
C ASN A 560 14.07 12.83 13.78
N ASP A 561 15.15 12.19 14.19
CA ASP A 561 16.29 12.85 14.85
C ASP A 561 16.99 13.83 13.87
N TRP A 562 17.09 13.49 12.60
CA TRP A 562 17.60 14.39 11.56
C TRP A 562 16.67 15.59 11.39
N MET A 563 15.36 15.39 11.28
CA MET A 563 14.37 16.46 11.18
C MET A 563 14.47 17.41 12.36
N ALA A 564 14.54 16.91 13.59
CA ALA A 564 14.72 17.73 14.78
C ALA A 564 16.00 18.59 14.71
N LYS A 565 17.10 18.09 14.15
CA LYS A 565 18.33 18.85 13.93
C LYS A 565 18.17 19.97 12.91
N GLN A 566 17.30 19.81 11.89
CA GLN A 566 17.02 20.89 10.93
C GLN A 566 16.31 22.06 11.64
N PHE A 567 15.33 21.79 12.49
CA PHE A 567 14.64 22.79 13.29
C PHE A 567 15.58 23.45 14.33
N ALA A 568 16.48 22.70 14.91
CA ALA A 568 17.48 23.20 15.88
C ALA A 568 18.44 24.25 15.26
N LYS A 569 18.67 24.26 13.92
CA LYS A 569 19.42 25.33 13.24
C LYS A 569 18.78 26.72 13.41
N LEU A 570 17.47 26.74 13.66
CA LEU A 570 16.66 27.93 13.92
C LEU A 570 16.46 28.20 15.43
N GLY A 571 16.98 27.34 16.30
CA GLY A 571 16.69 27.35 17.73
C GLY A 571 15.28 26.88 18.10
N ILE A 572 14.55 26.30 17.16
CA ILE A 572 13.20 25.77 17.36
C ILE A 572 13.28 24.36 17.96
N GLN A 573 12.53 24.10 19.00
CA GLN A 573 12.36 22.76 19.58
C GLN A 573 11.25 22.03 18.82
N LEU A 574 11.54 20.85 18.27
CA LEU A 574 10.56 20.01 17.59
C LEU A 574 10.16 18.82 18.47
N GLU A 575 8.89 18.73 18.83
CA GLU A 575 8.31 17.59 19.53
C GLU A 575 7.69 16.62 18.54
N ILE A 576 8.25 15.41 18.48
CA ILE A 576 7.81 14.37 17.56
C ILE A 576 6.68 13.56 18.20
N ARG A 577 5.53 13.51 17.51
CA ARG A 577 4.33 12.80 17.90
C ARG A 577 4.04 11.68 16.90
N ALA A 578 4.69 10.55 17.12
CA ALA A 578 4.48 9.37 16.29
C ALA A 578 3.20 8.65 16.70
N THR A 579 2.36 8.34 15.72
CA THR A 579 1.11 7.58 15.89
C THR A 579 0.98 6.56 14.78
N ASP A 580 0.12 5.54 14.98
CA ASP A 580 -0.26 4.68 13.86
C ASP A 580 -1.11 5.45 12.82
N PHE A 581 -1.16 4.93 11.60
CA PHE A 581 -1.82 5.61 10.48
C PHE A 581 -3.29 5.95 10.75
N ASN A 582 -4.04 5.05 11.39
CA ASN A 582 -5.47 5.28 11.68
C ASN A 582 -5.67 6.43 12.68
N GLN A 583 -4.84 6.49 13.72
CA GLN A 583 -4.87 7.58 14.69
C GLN A 583 -4.44 8.92 14.06
N TYR A 584 -3.45 8.86 13.15
CA TYR A 584 -3.04 10.02 12.38
C TYR A 584 -4.19 10.56 11.51
N GLN A 585 -4.90 9.68 10.80
CA GLN A 585 -6.07 10.06 10.01
C GLN A 585 -7.18 10.70 10.86
N ASP A 586 -7.51 10.12 12.01
CA ASP A 586 -8.49 10.69 12.94
C ASP A 586 -8.06 12.09 13.45
N LYS A 587 -6.78 12.27 13.73
CA LYS A 587 -6.23 13.53 14.20
C LYS A 587 -6.28 14.63 13.14
N THR A 588 -5.90 14.30 11.91
CA THR A 588 -5.92 15.23 10.77
C THR A 588 -7.35 15.59 10.37
N LEU A 589 -8.28 14.64 10.39
CA LEU A 589 -9.70 14.87 10.16
C LEU A 589 -10.30 15.86 11.19
N LYS A 590 -9.86 15.78 12.44
CA LYS A 590 -10.26 16.70 13.53
C LYS A 590 -9.54 18.06 13.49
N GLY A 591 -8.58 18.25 12.57
CA GLY A 591 -7.75 19.46 12.48
C GLY A 591 -6.84 19.71 13.69
N LYS A 592 -6.48 18.66 14.45
CA LYS A 592 -5.72 18.75 15.71
C LYS A 592 -4.20 18.53 15.56
N HIS A 593 -3.71 18.49 14.36
CA HIS A 593 -2.27 18.44 14.02
C HIS A 593 -1.73 19.87 13.85
N GLN A 594 -0.40 20.04 13.95
CA GLN A 594 0.26 21.33 13.75
C GLN A 594 1.19 21.28 12.53
N ILE A 595 2.26 20.51 12.59
CA ILE A 595 3.15 20.18 11.46
C ILE A 595 3.01 18.69 11.22
N PHE A 596 3.02 18.27 9.96
CA PHE A 596 2.79 16.87 9.62
C PHE A 596 3.65 16.44 8.44
N TRP A 597 3.99 15.16 8.41
CA TRP A 597 4.58 14.50 7.26
C TRP A 597 3.51 13.80 6.45
N ALA A 598 3.46 14.09 5.17
CA ALA A 598 2.55 13.41 4.26
C ALA A 598 3.18 13.27 2.88
N GLY A 599 2.60 12.41 2.07
CA GLY A 599 2.91 12.25 0.66
C GLY A 599 1.66 11.86 -0.10
N TRP A 600 1.69 12.05 -1.40
CA TRP A 600 0.64 11.67 -2.31
C TRP A 600 1.20 10.83 -3.44
N LEU A 601 0.55 9.72 -3.71
CA LEU A 601 0.83 8.87 -4.87
C LEU A 601 -0.23 9.15 -5.92
N ALA A 602 0.18 9.35 -7.17
CA ALA A 602 -0.76 9.64 -8.23
C ALA A 602 -1.86 8.59 -8.33
N ASP A 603 -3.10 9.05 -8.35
CA ASP A 603 -4.27 8.25 -8.68
C ASP A 603 -4.48 8.18 -10.19
N TYR A 604 -4.08 9.24 -10.89
CA TYR A 604 -4.13 9.37 -12.34
C TYR A 604 -3.04 10.32 -12.84
N PRO A 605 -2.65 10.24 -14.12
CA PRO A 605 -1.49 10.98 -14.65
C PRO A 605 -1.83 12.43 -15.04
N ASP A 606 -2.29 13.25 -14.08
CA ASP A 606 -2.60 14.67 -14.28
C ASP A 606 -2.08 15.51 -13.11
N ALA A 607 -1.52 16.69 -13.38
CA ALA A 607 -1.06 17.63 -12.36
C ALA A 607 -2.18 18.06 -11.39
N GLU A 608 -3.43 18.03 -11.84
CA GLU A 608 -4.61 18.30 -11.03
C GLU A 608 -4.66 17.40 -9.79
N ASN A 609 -4.20 16.14 -9.90
CA ASN A 609 -4.18 15.16 -8.81
C ASN A 609 -3.16 15.48 -7.68
N PHE A 610 -2.33 16.48 -7.85
CA PHE A 610 -1.43 17.02 -6.81
C PHE A 610 -1.89 18.39 -6.35
N LEU A 611 -2.38 19.21 -7.28
CA LEU A 611 -2.82 20.56 -6.98
C LEU A 611 -4.12 20.60 -6.16
N PHE A 612 -4.98 19.55 -6.24
CA PHE A 612 -6.20 19.45 -5.44
C PHE A 612 -5.93 19.30 -3.93
N LEU A 613 -4.73 18.86 -3.54
CA LEU A 613 -4.30 18.75 -2.15
C LEU A 613 -4.19 20.12 -1.44
N LEU A 614 -4.18 21.21 -2.21
CA LEU A 614 -4.16 22.58 -1.70
C LEU A 614 -5.44 23.35 -2.04
N TYR A 615 -6.41 22.71 -2.69
CA TYR A 615 -7.71 23.30 -3.01
C TYR A 615 -8.55 23.48 -1.73
N GLY A 616 -8.98 24.72 -1.44
CA GLY A 616 -9.65 25.07 -0.18
C GLY A 616 -10.92 24.27 0.11
N PRO A 617 -11.85 24.10 -0.87
CA PRO A 617 -13.03 23.26 -0.69
C PRO A 617 -12.74 21.78 -0.38
N ASN A 618 -11.53 21.27 -0.68
CA ASN A 618 -11.07 19.92 -0.36
C ASN A 618 -10.44 19.79 1.04
N SER A 619 -10.74 20.72 1.96
CA SER A 619 -10.19 20.74 3.32
C SER A 619 -10.47 19.43 4.06
N LYS A 620 -9.43 18.85 4.69
CA LYS A 620 -9.52 17.60 5.46
C LYS A 620 -10.53 17.71 6.61
N SER A 621 -10.45 18.77 7.40
CA SER A 621 -11.30 18.91 8.60
C SER A 621 -12.70 19.46 8.33
N LYS A 622 -12.92 20.17 7.22
CA LYS A 622 -14.21 20.79 6.91
C LYS A 622 -15.06 19.96 5.95
N ALA A 623 -14.41 19.24 5.02
CA ALA A 623 -15.07 18.52 3.93
C ALA A 623 -14.69 17.04 3.86
N SER A 624 -13.88 16.54 4.80
CA SER A 624 -13.30 15.18 4.78
C SER A 624 -12.49 14.89 3.50
N GLY A 625 -12.00 15.94 2.83
CA GLY A 625 -11.16 15.83 1.65
C GLY A 625 -9.69 15.55 1.97
N GLU A 626 -8.79 15.73 1.00
CA GLU A 626 -7.37 15.38 1.15
C GLU A 626 -6.43 16.59 1.34
N ASN A 627 -6.96 17.81 1.41
CA ASN A 627 -6.19 18.98 1.81
C ASN A 627 -5.93 18.95 3.34
N ILE A 628 -4.92 18.17 3.75
CA ILE A 628 -4.53 18.01 5.16
C ILE A 628 -4.04 19.33 5.76
N ALA A 629 -3.41 20.18 4.96
CA ALA A 629 -2.99 21.52 5.38
C ALA A 629 -4.16 22.44 5.71
N ASN A 630 -5.40 22.10 5.33
CA ASN A 630 -6.57 22.96 5.42
C ASN A 630 -6.31 24.36 4.80
N TYR A 631 -5.46 24.40 3.77
CA TYR A 631 -5.07 25.61 3.07
C TYR A 631 -6.25 26.23 2.35
N GLN A 632 -6.37 27.55 2.38
CA GLN A 632 -7.40 28.31 1.70
C GLN A 632 -6.78 29.56 1.11
N ASN A 633 -6.88 29.70 -0.21
CA ASN A 633 -6.49 30.91 -0.93
C ASN A 633 -7.44 31.10 -2.11
N PRO A 634 -8.28 32.18 -2.09
CA PRO A 634 -9.29 32.40 -3.14
C PRO A 634 -8.72 32.49 -4.56
N ALA A 635 -7.48 33.03 -4.73
CA ALA A 635 -6.83 33.10 -6.04
C ALA A 635 -6.40 31.70 -6.52
N TYR A 636 -5.83 30.89 -5.63
CA TYR A 636 -5.50 29.51 -5.92
C TYR A 636 -6.76 28.70 -6.28
N ASP A 637 -7.81 28.85 -5.48
CA ASP A 637 -9.10 28.14 -5.69
C ASP A 637 -9.75 28.52 -7.01
N ALA A 638 -9.62 29.78 -7.44
CA ALA A 638 -10.12 30.23 -8.74
C ALA A 638 -9.35 29.60 -9.91
N LEU A 639 -8.01 29.57 -9.79
CA LEU A 639 -7.14 28.90 -10.78
C LEU A 639 -7.39 27.40 -10.83
N TYR A 640 -7.61 26.75 -9.68
CA TYR A 640 -7.92 25.32 -9.64
C TYR A 640 -9.23 25.02 -10.38
N ARG A 641 -10.30 25.78 -10.16
CA ARG A 641 -11.55 25.62 -10.91
C ARG A 641 -11.38 25.81 -12.42
N GLN A 642 -10.48 26.73 -12.84
CA GLN A 642 -10.15 26.90 -14.25
C GLN A 642 -9.37 25.67 -14.77
N LEU A 643 -8.38 25.18 -14.01
CA LEU A 643 -7.55 24.01 -14.34
C LEU A 643 -8.41 22.79 -14.68
N GLN A 644 -9.45 22.52 -13.89
CA GLN A 644 -10.30 21.33 -13.99
C GLN A 644 -10.99 21.17 -15.34
N SER A 645 -11.20 22.25 -16.08
CA SER A 645 -11.86 22.23 -17.40
C SER A 645 -10.89 22.24 -18.59
N LEU A 646 -9.58 22.38 -18.33
CA LEU A 646 -8.57 22.51 -19.39
C LEU A 646 -7.97 21.16 -19.78
N GLU A 647 -7.82 20.95 -21.07
CA GLU A 647 -7.02 19.88 -21.65
C GLU A 647 -5.53 20.27 -21.68
N ASP A 648 -4.65 19.25 -21.78
CA ASP A 648 -3.21 19.47 -21.85
C ASP A 648 -2.84 20.41 -23.00
N GLY A 649 -2.14 21.49 -22.67
CA GLY A 649 -1.76 22.53 -23.61
C GLY A 649 -1.23 23.79 -22.92
N PRO A 650 -0.84 24.82 -23.71
CA PRO A 650 -0.24 26.04 -23.15
C PRO A 650 -1.12 26.77 -22.13
N ALA A 651 -2.43 26.74 -22.29
CA ALA A 651 -3.38 27.39 -21.36
C ALA A 651 -3.37 26.68 -19.99
N LYS A 652 -3.44 25.34 -19.97
CA LYS A 652 -3.35 24.55 -18.74
C LYS A 652 -2.00 24.73 -18.05
N GLN A 653 -0.88 24.73 -18.83
CA GLN A 653 0.44 24.98 -18.31
C GLN A 653 0.54 26.33 -17.61
N ALA A 654 0.00 27.39 -18.20
CA ALA A 654 0.04 28.74 -17.62
C ALA A 654 -0.74 28.83 -16.29
N VAL A 655 -1.84 28.11 -16.17
CA VAL A 655 -2.62 28.01 -14.92
C VAL A 655 -1.83 27.24 -13.86
N ILE A 656 -1.22 26.10 -14.22
CA ILE A 656 -0.39 25.31 -13.31
C ILE A 656 0.79 26.15 -12.79
N ASP A 657 1.50 26.86 -13.68
CA ASP A 657 2.63 27.70 -13.29
C ASP A 657 2.23 28.76 -12.26
N GLN A 658 1.06 29.40 -12.41
CA GLN A 658 0.54 30.35 -11.44
C GLN A 658 0.20 29.71 -10.10
N MET A 659 -0.43 28.55 -10.12
CA MET A 659 -0.78 27.79 -8.89
C MET A 659 0.46 27.36 -8.13
N VAL A 660 1.49 26.88 -8.83
CA VAL A 660 2.79 26.51 -8.26
C VAL A 660 3.43 27.73 -7.61
N ALA A 661 3.47 28.89 -8.30
CA ALA A 661 4.04 30.13 -7.76
C ALA A 661 3.34 30.58 -6.47
N ILE A 662 2.00 30.51 -6.42
CA ILE A 662 1.23 30.83 -5.20
C ILE A 662 1.60 29.87 -4.06
N SER A 663 1.65 28.58 -4.34
CA SER A 663 1.95 27.56 -3.32
C SER A 663 3.39 27.69 -2.78
N GLN A 664 4.36 28.00 -3.65
CA GLN A 664 5.73 28.29 -3.23
C GLN A 664 5.78 29.49 -2.29
N GLN A 665 5.10 30.60 -2.68
CA GLN A 665 5.13 31.86 -1.93
C GLN A 665 4.42 31.75 -0.58
N ASP A 666 3.26 31.11 -0.52
CA ASP A 666 2.50 30.95 0.72
C ASP A 666 3.05 29.88 1.64
N SER A 667 3.83 28.97 1.08
CA SER A 667 4.50 27.87 1.78
C SER A 667 3.56 27.09 2.72
N PRO A 668 2.39 26.58 2.27
CA PRO A 668 1.58 25.68 3.07
C PRO A 668 2.30 24.36 3.31
N TRP A 669 3.28 24.05 2.46
CA TRP A 669 4.23 22.97 2.57
C TRP A 669 5.67 23.48 2.49
N ALA A 670 6.59 22.84 3.20
CA ALA A 670 7.96 22.75 2.80
C ALA A 670 8.04 21.55 1.84
N PHE A 671 8.12 21.84 0.53
CA PHE A 671 8.24 20.82 -0.52
C PHE A 671 9.44 19.95 -0.21
N GLY A 672 9.25 18.65 -0.23
CA GLY A 672 10.24 17.72 0.26
C GLY A 672 10.96 16.98 -0.88
N TYR A 673 10.41 15.85 -1.32
CA TYR A 673 11.16 14.94 -2.15
C TYR A 673 10.27 14.16 -3.12
N PHE A 674 10.71 14.00 -4.36
CA PHE A 674 10.15 13.09 -5.36
C PHE A 674 11.01 11.84 -5.42
N PRO A 675 10.59 10.71 -4.85
CA PRO A 675 11.40 9.49 -4.86
C PRO A 675 11.42 8.83 -6.24
N TRP A 676 12.45 8.05 -6.50
CA TRP A 676 12.38 6.98 -7.49
C TRP A 676 11.76 5.76 -6.86
N GLY A 677 10.99 5.03 -7.65
CA GLY A 677 10.43 3.75 -7.28
C GLY A 677 11.16 2.60 -7.97
N GLY A 678 11.00 1.40 -7.45
CA GLY A 678 11.50 0.20 -8.08
C GLY A 678 11.07 -1.03 -7.32
N LEU A 679 10.69 -2.08 -8.04
CA LEU A 679 10.32 -3.35 -7.44
C LEU A 679 11.54 -4.26 -7.33
N ALA A 680 11.47 -5.24 -6.45
CA ALA A 680 12.46 -6.29 -6.34
C ALA A 680 11.80 -7.64 -6.63
N PHE A 681 12.38 -8.38 -7.56
CA PHE A 681 11.88 -9.69 -7.98
C PHE A 681 12.94 -10.76 -7.86
N GLN A 682 12.51 -11.95 -7.51
CA GLN A 682 13.29 -13.15 -7.65
C GLN A 682 13.52 -13.51 -9.13
N GLN A 683 14.60 -14.27 -9.42
CA GLN A 683 14.93 -14.68 -10.80
C GLN A 683 13.82 -15.49 -11.50
N TRP A 684 12.98 -16.19 -10.74
CA TRP A 684 11.86 -17.00 -11.24
C TRP A 684 10.56 -16.22 -11.48
N VAL A 685 10.55 -14.92 -11.18
CA VAL A 685 9.44 -14.02 -11.51
C VAL A 685 9.74 -13.33 -12.83
N THR A 686 8.81 -13.42 -13.77
CA THR A 686 8.88 -12.76 -15.09
C THR A 686 7.72 -11.80 -15.29
N ASN A 687 7.79 -10.99 -16.34
CA ASN A 687 6.79 -9.98 -16.72
C ASN A 687 6.62 -8.83 -15.71
N GLY A 688 7.55 -8.65 -14.78
CA GLY A 688 7.48 -7.60 -13.78
C GLY A 688 7.91 -6.24 -14.34
N LYS A 689 6.97 -5.34 -14.65
CA LYS A 689 7.23 -3.93 -14.96
C LYS A 689 6.65 -3.06 -13.85
N PRO A 690 7.46 -2.28 -13.13
CA PRO A 690 6.94 -1.45 -12.05
C PRO A 690 6.06 -0.31 -12.57
N SER A 691 5.00 -0.01 -11.84
CA SER A 691 4.09 1.09 -12.10
C SER A 691 3.44 1.55 -10.82
N ILE A 692 3.11 2.83 -10.72
CA ILE A 692 2.33 3.36 -9.61
C ILE A 692 0.83 3.42 -9.93
N LEU A 693 0.47 3.57 -11.21
CA LEU A 693 -0.91 3.70 -11.64
C LEU A 693 -1.56 2.36 -12.01
N ILE A 694 -0.73 1.35 -12.35
CA ILE A 694 -1.22 0.02 -12.69
C ILE A 694 -1.06 -0.83 -11.44
N ARG A 695 -2.13 -0.97 -10.66
CA ARG A 695 -2.11 -1.64 -9.35
C ARG A 695 -2.69 -3.06 -9.42
N ASP A 696 -3.23 -3.49 -10.55
CA ASP A 696 -3.65 -4.87 -10.84
C ASP A 696 -2.52 -5.73 -11.42
N MET A 697 -1.27 -5.47 -10.96
CA MET A 697 -0.06 -6.04 -11.56
C MET A 697 0.06 -7.56 -11.41
N ALA A 698 -0.50 -8.14 -10.36
CA ALA A 698 -0.32 -9.57 -10.05
C ALA A 698 -0.80 -10.49 -11.18
N LYS A 699 -1.80 -10.09 -11.97
CA LYS A 699 -2.30 -10.90 -13.10
C LYS A 699 -1.30 -11.02 -14.25
N TYR A 700 -0.38 -10.03 -14.42
CA TYR A 700 0.64 -10.01 -15.48
C TYR A 700 1.88 -10.82 -15.08
N TYR A 701 2.16 -10.99 -13.80
CA TYR A 701 3.34 -11.70 -13.31
C TYR A 701 3.22 -13.20 -13.60
N ARG A 702 4.37 -13.80 -13.92
CA ARG A 702 4.47 -15.23 -14.12
C ARG A 702 5.56 -15.81 -13.26
N LEU A 703 5.31 -17.00 -12.69
CA LEU A 703 6.25 -17.74 -11.85
C LEU A 703 6.81 -18.97 -12.59
N ASP A 704 8.06 -19.34 -12.24
CA ASP A 704 8.59 -20.69 -12.45
C ASP A 704 8.75 -21.37 -11.07
N PRO A 705 7.71 -22.11 -10.60
CA PRO A 705 7.76 -22.76 -9.30
C PRO A 705 8.84 -23.85 -9.20
N ALA A 706 9.22 -24.49 -10.32
CA ALA A 706 10.27 -25.50 -10.33
C ALA A 706 11.65 -24.87 -10.10
N LEU A 707 11.93 -23.74 -10.73
CA LEU A 707 13.13 -22.95 -10.49
C LEU A 707 13.17 -22.43 -9.04
N ARG A 708 12.05 -21.92 -8.51
CA ARG A 708 11.92 -21.47 -7.12
C ARG A 708 12.29 -22.59 -6.15
N ALA A 709 11.66 -23.75 -6.28
CA ALA A 709 11.90 -24.89 -5.40
C ALA A 709 13.38 -25.32 -5.41
N ARG A 710 13.99 -25.38 -6.61
CA ARG A 710 15.41 -25.72 -6.76
C ARG A 710 16.30 -24.69 -6.07
N LYS A 711 16.05 -23.40 -6.27
CA LYS A 711 16.86 -22.32 -5.70
C LYS A 711 16.67 -22.17 -4.19
N GLN A 712 15.47 -22.33 -3.68
CA GLN A 712 15.26 -22.39 -2.23
C GLN A 712 16.01 -23.53 -1.57
N ALA A 713 15.99 -24.73 -2.16
CA ALA A 713 16.76 -25.88 -1.66
C ALA A 713 18.28 -25.62 -1.70
N GLU A 714 18.78 -24.99 -2.77
CA GLU A 714 20.18 -24.60 -2.92
C GLU A 714 20.61 -23.56 -1.87
N TRP A 715 19.84 -22.49 -1.69
CA TRP A 715 20.20 -21.35 -0.83
C TRP A 715 20.02 -21.63 0.67
N ASN A 716 19.10 -22.52 1.02
CA ASN A 716 18.77 -22.84 2.41
C ASN A 716 19.26 -24.24 2.82
N ALA A 717 20.17 -24.84 2.04
CA ALA A 717 20.78 -26.11 2.41
C ALA A 717 21.45 -25.99 3.77
N PRO A 718 21.16 -26.89 4.72
CA PRO A 718 21.75 -26.81 6.04
C PRO A 718 23.28 -27.06 6.00
N ILE A 719 24.03 -26.22 6.70
CA ILE A 719 25.46 -26.36 6.85
C ILE A 719 25.73 -27.49 7.87
N VAL A 720 25.90 -28.71 7.41
CA VAL A 720 26.02 -29.91 8.26
C VAL A 720 27.46 -30.26 8.70
N TRP A 721 28.50 -29.68 8.08
CA TRP A 721 29.89 -29.98 8.40
C TRP A 721 30.26 -29.71 9.88
N PRO A 722 29.72 -28.68 10.59
CA PRO A 722 30.04 -28.49 12.01
C PRO A 722 29.56 -29.66 12.89
N MET A 723 28.44 -30.30 12.51
CA MET A 723 27.91 -31.47 13.20
C MET A 723 28.84 -32.71 13.00
N TYR A 724 29.35 -32.89 11.78
CA TYR A 724 30.33 -33.95 11.52
C TYR A 724 31.63 -33.72 12.28
N MET A 725 32.11 -32.46 12.35
CA MET A 725 33.28 -32.12 13.18
C MET A 725 33.03 -32.38 14.66
N LEU A 726 31.89 -31.98 15.19
CA LEU A 726 31.52 -32.24 16.59
C LEU A 726 31.44 -33.74 16.86
N GLY A 727 30.83 -34.51 15.97
CA GLY A 727 30.80 -35.96 16.03
C GLY A 727 32.22 -36.59 16.04
N ALA A 728 33.09 -36.11 15.16
CA ALA A 728 34.50 -36.57 15.12
C ALA A 728 35.29 -36.25 16.41
N LEU A 729 35.08 -35.02 16.96
CA LEU A 729 35.69 -34.62 18.23
C LEU A 729 35.18 -35.47 19.41
N LEU A 730 33.89 -35.77 19.46
CA LEU A 730 33.29 -36.64 20.47
C LEU A 730 33.85 -38.07 20.36
N LEU A 731 33.97 -38.61 19.15
CA LEU A 731 34.58 -39.93 18.92
C LEU A 731 36.06 -39.96 19.34
N ALA A 732 36.82 -38.91 19.01
CA ALA A 732 38.21 -38.76 19.44
C ALA A 732 38.32 -38.67 20.99
N ALA A 733 37.43 -37.92 21.65
CA ALA A 733 37.37 -37.82 23.10
C ALA A 733 37.02 -39.17 23.76
N VAL A 734 36.05 -39.92 23.23
CA VAL A 734 35.69 -41.25 23.69
C VAL A 734 36.85 -42.23 23.48
N TRP A 735 37.53 -42.16 22.36
CA TRP A 735 38.73 -43.00 22.09
C TRP A 735 39.85 -42.68 23.08
N ALA A 736 40.16 -41.41 23.29
CA ALA A 736 41.18 -40.97 24.26
C ALA A 736 40.83 -41.39 25.69
N ALA A 737 39.57 -41.23 26.10
CA ALA A 737 39.07 -41.68 27.39
C ALA A 737 39.20 -43.22 27.56
N ARG A 738 38.80 -43.99 26.53
CA ARG A 738 38.97 -45.46 26.53
C ARG A 738 40.41 -45.87 26.60
N ARG A 739 41.31 -45.19 25.85
CA ARG A 739 42.72 -45.43 25.88
C ARG A 739 43.35 -45.16 27.27
N SER A 740 42.97 -44.04 27.87
CA SER A 740 43.36 -43.65 29.23
C SER A 740 42.86 -44.66 30.27
N TYR A 741 41.56 -45.04 30.16
CA TYR A 741 41.00 -46.07 31.06
C TYR A 741 41.69 -47.38 30.95
N ARG A 742 41.96 -47.96 29.76
CA ARG A 742 42.73 -49.22 29.56
C ARG A 742 44.14 -49.08 30.07
N ALA A 743 44.82 -47.94 29.88
CA ALA A 743 46.15 -47.71 30.41
C ALA A 743 46.19 -47.74 31.94
N ARG A 744 45.14 -47.20 32.60
CA ARG A 744 44.99 -47.28 34.07
C ARG A 744 44.69 -48.67 34.55
N GLU A 745 43.83 -49.46 33.89
CA GLU A 745 43.56 -50.87 34.20
C GLU A 745 44.80 -51.71 34.09
N THR A 746 45.60 -51.60 33.01
CA THR A 746 46.86 -52.35 32.84
C THR A 746 47.90 -51.91 33.83
N ALA A 747 48.01 -50.69 34.24
CA ALA A 747 48.86 -50.16 35.26
C ALA A 747 48.51 -50.74 36.66
N THR A 748 47.22 -50.84 36.96
CA THR A 748 46.72 -51.41 38.21
C THR A 748 46.94 -52.92 38.29
N ALA A 749 46.71 -53.63 37.17
CA ALA A 749 47.02 -55.08 37.06
C ALA A 749 48.51 -55.41 37.24
N ARG A 750 49.41 -54.58 36.73
CA ARG A 750 50.87 -54.73 36.94
C ARG A 750 51.31 -54.46 38.37
N ARG A 751 50.59 -53.64 39.15
CA ARG A 751 50.90 -53.43 40.58
C ARG A 751 50.34 -54.53 41.49
N ALA A 752 49.41 -55.36 41.00
CA ALA A 752 48.75 -56.41 41.76
C ALA A 752 49.50 -57.78 41.66
N VAL A 753 50.61 -57.88 40.93
CA VAL A 753 51.41 -59.07 40.92
C VAL A 753 52.48 -58.96 42.04
N PRO A 754 52.33 -59.66 43.15
CA PRO A 754 53.42 -59.73 44.18
C PRO A 754 54.63 -60.36 43.57
N ALA A 755 55.84 -59.83 43.84
CA ALA A 755 57.08 -60.43 43.57
C ALA A 755 57.13 -61.74 44.40
N ALA A 756 56.89 -62.90 43.75
CA ALA A 756 57.09 -64.21 44.34
C ALA A 756 58.60 -64.51 44.49
N GLY A 757 59.01 -64.51 45.67
CA GLY A 757 60.04 -65.30 46.32
C GLY A 757 61.44 -65.46 45.71
N GLN A 758 62.41 -64.90 46.38
CA GLN A 758 63.68 -65.54 46.57
C GLN A 758 63.73 -66.05 48.01
N VAL A 759 63.78 -67.34 48.13
CA VAL A 759 64.54 -68.04 49.17
C VAL A 759 65.28 -69.19 48.48
#